data_b8b0f5446818fd3460917c64dfa87b41
#
_entry.id   b8b0f5446818fd3460917c64dfa87b41
#
_cell.length_a   1.000
_cell.length_b   1.000
_cell.length_c   1.000
_cell.angle_alpha   90.00
_cell.angle_beta   90.00
_cell.angle_gamma   90.00
#
_symmetry.space_group_name_H-M   'P 1'
#
loop_
_entity.id
_entity.type
_entity.pdbx_description
1 polymer ?
#
loop_
_entity_poly.entity_id
_entity_poly.type
_entity_poly.pdbx_seq_one_letter_code
_entity_poly.pdbx_strand_id
1 'polypeptide(L)'
;MRRDRNDSDRHSRFTRRALLLGAGQAALLGGLAARQYWLTMVEGGKYRVLADDNRIGMRLQAPSRGLIFDRTGEPLAANRNNYRVVMTAEKLRQAEESMERLDKILGLGEAERKRLLSQFRRFAPITVKENLSWEQVAQIEFNGPELPGVAIELGQTRDYFHAELMSHIVGYVGRVDRKDLGEDDDPLLQLPGMRIGKKGIERRFDDKLRGKAGAVQMEVNAVGRVVRELDRSDGEPGANLLLTIDLELQRWVAERLKNESAAAVVMDVISGDILAMVSVPGFDSNVFARGVTQSEWNELLNHPMKPLFNKAASGAYPPGSTYKMVTALAALEAGVIDVWTALPCSGSIDMPGKDQKKYCWIHPGGHGWLNVHGALAQSCDCYFYEVAKRVGVERIADMAFKLGFGRPTGAGLPEESGALQPTRAWKQESQSKAWNVGDTYNLGIGQGDMLATPLQLAVMTARIANGGYDVKPRLVASVARARDKLTAPAVQTVPDAPSLRFKPANLNAIRQGMVMVVNGEHGTAWASRIREREMAMAGKTGTSQVKRITESERDRKMSQSELPWHLRHHALFVGYAPLDNPRYACALIVEHGMGGSATAAPITRDIMIQTQKLDPSRKPGRFKNAAVHGVPDPNLAERK
;
A
#
# COMPACT_ATOMS: atom_id res chain seq x y z
N MET A 1 -95.66 -11.29 64.44
CA MET A 1 -95.43 -11.61 63.01
C MET A 1 -94.81 -10.43 62.22
N ARG A 2 -93.56 -10.00 62.51
CA ARG A 2 -92.88 -8.91 61.74
C ARG A 2 -91.39 -9.13 61.57
N ARG A 3 -90.83 -10.35 61.82
CA ARG A 3 -89.43 -10.68 61.68
C ARG A 3 -89.08 -11.46 60.38
N ASP A 4 -90.00 -12.16 59.76
CA ASP A 4 -89.70 -13.05 58.64
C ASP A 4 -89.60 -12.40 57.23
N ARG A 5 -90.14 -11.16 57.10
CA ARG A 5 -90.05 -10.49 55.79
C ARG A 5 -88.67 -9.85 55.47
N ASN A 6 -87.89 -9.53 56.49
CA ASN A 6 -86.63 -8.85 56.32
C ASN A 6 -85.49 -9.82 55.99
N ASP A 7 -85.56 -11.10 56.36
CA ASP A 7 -84.55 -12.11 56.06
C ASP A 7 -84.69 -12.69 54.62
N SER A 8 -85.94 -12.82 54.12
CA SER A 8 -86.15 -13.25 52.72
C SER A 8 -85.71 -12.19 51.71
N ASP A 9 -85.88 -10.89 52.03
CA ASP A 9 -85.41 -9.81 51.18
C ASP A 9 -83.84 -9.66 51.21
N ARG A 10 -83.22 -9.93 52.31
CA ARG A 10 -81.80 -9.98 52.45
C ARG A 10 -81.21 -11.16 51.67
N HIS A 11 -81.80 -12.36 51.79
CA HIS A 11 -81.35 -13.54 51.03
C HIS A 11 -81.54 -13.34 49.54
N SER A 12 -82.62 -12.77 49.07
CA SER A 12 -82.84 -12.52 47.65
C SER A 12 -81.84 -11.48 47.05
N ARG A 13 -81.48 -10.47 47.84
CA ARG A 13 -80.46 -9.48 47.43
C ARG A 13 -79.07 -10.06 47.45
N PHE A 14 -78.75 -10.92 48.42
CA PHE A 14 -77.43 -11.66 48.40
C PHE A 14 -77.33 -12.62 47.24
N THR A 15 -78.37 -13.38 46.93
CA THR A 15 -78.40 -14.32 45.81
C THR A 15 -78.32 -13.59 44.46
N ARG A 16 -79.04 -12.44 44.32
CA ARG A 16 -78.92 -11.62 43.11
C ARG A 16 -77.54 -11.03 42.92
N ARG A 17 -76.87 -10.59 43.98
CA ARG A 17 -75.49 -10.09 43.92
C ARG A 17 -74.51 -11.20 43.63
N ALA A 18 -74.66 -12.38 44.21
CA ALA A 18 -73.83 -13.54 43.92
C ALA A 18 -74.02 -14.03 42.48
N LEU A 19 -75.24 -14.00 41.95
CA LEU A 19 -75.52 -14.33 40.55
C LEU A 19 -74.91 -13.30 39.58
N LEU A 20 -74.94 -12.01 39.89
CA LEU A 20 -74.36 -10.96 39.09
C LEU A 20 -72.81 -11.07 39.10
N LEU A 21 -72.22 -11.34 40.27
CA LEU A 21 -70.78 -11.58 40.37
C LEU A 21 -70.34 -12.86 39.64
N GLY A 22 -71.10 -13.94 39.79
CA GLY A 22 -70.86 -15.21 39.08
C GLY A 22 -71.02 -15.07 37.56
N ALA A 23 -72.04 -14.34 37.10
CA ALA A 23 -72.24 -14.03 35.69
C ALA A 23 -71.11 -13.13 35.13
N GLY A 24 -70.68 -12.13 35.92
CA GLY A 24 -69.51 -11.31 35.56
C GLY A 24 -68.20 -12.12 35.43
N GLN A 25 -67.96 -13.01 36.40
CA GLN A 25 -66.80 -13.93 36.33
C GLN A 25 -66.87 -14.91 35.12
N ALA A 26 -68.06 -15.48 34.89
CA ALA A 26 -68.29 -16.38 33.76
C ALA A 26 -68.07 -15.66 32.40
N ALA A 27 -68.59 -14.40 32.30
CA ALA A 27 -68.38 -13.58 31.12
C ALA A 27 -66.86 -13.23 30.90
N LEU A 28 -66.18 -12.93 31.99
CA LEU A 28 -64.71 -12.65 31.94
C LEU A 28 -63.90 -13.89 31.55
N LEU A 29 -64.19 -15.05 32.12
CA LEU A 29 -63.60 -16.34 31.77
C LEU A 29 -63.98 -16.75 30.35
N GLY A 30 -65.18 -16.55 29.91
CA GLY A 30 -65.63 -16.78 28.54
C GLY A 30 -64.92 -15.87 27.54
N GLY A 31 -64.71 -14.59 27.85
CA GLY A 31 -63.96 -13.63 27.08
C GLY A 31 -62.47 -14.02 26.97
N LEU A 32 -61.85 -14.45 28.08
CA LEU A 32 -60.49 -14.95 28.09
C LEU A 32 -60.33 -16.24 27.27
N ALA A 33 -61.25 -17.18 27.40
CA ALA A 33 -61.24 -18.42 26.62
C ALA A 33 -61.45 -18.17 25.12
N ALA A 34 -62.36 -17.27 24.75
CA ALA A 34 -62.56 -16.83 23.37
C ALA A 34 -61.32 -16.13 22.81
N ARG A 35 -60.66 -15.27 23.61
CA ARG A 35 -59.42 -14.61 23.23
C ARG A 35 -58.26 -15.61 23.06
N GLN A 36 -58.19 -16.58 23.96
CA GLN A 36 -57.19 -17.64 23.87
C GLN A 36 -57.41 -18.55 22.64
N TYR A 37 -58.67 -18.91 22.39
CA TYR A 37 -59.05 -19.65 21.17
C TYR A 37 -58.67 -18.87 19.90
N TRP A 38 -58.98 -17.56 19.86
CA TRP A 38 -58.63 -16.70 18.73
C TRP A 38 -57.11 -16.65 18.49
N LEU A 39 -56.36 -16.43 19.56
CA LEU A 39 -54.89 -16.35 19.47
C LEU A 39 -54.24 -17.68 19.09
N THR A 40 -54.81 -18.82 19.52
CA THR A 40 -54.19 -20.14 19.24
C THR A 40 -54.67 -20.77 17.95
N MET A 41 -55.94 -20.60 17.58
CA MET A 41 -56.53 -21.28 16.41
C MET A 41 -56.67 -20.38 15.20
N VAL A 42 -56.98 -19.09 15.35
CA VAL A 42 -57.19 -18.18 14.23
C VAL A 42 -55.88 -17.48 13.86
N GLU A 43 -55.18 -16.95 14.85
CA GLU A 43 -53.91 -16.25 14.63
C GLU A 43 -52.68 -17.13 14.94
N GLY A 44 -52.87 -18.38 15.35
CA GLY A 44 -51.80 -19.28 15.79
C GLY A 44 -50.70 -19.52 14.74
N GLY A 45 -51.06 -19.54 13.45
CA GLY A 45 -50.11 -19.60 12.35
C GLY A 45 -49.19 -18.38 12.28
N LYS A 46 -49.78 -17.19 12.44
CA LYS A 46 -49.03 -15.92 12.44
C LYS A 46 -48.08 -15.82 13.63
N TYR A 47 -48.57 -16.18 14.83
CA TYR A 47 -47.74 -16.15 16.04
C TYR A 47 -46.68 -17.25 16.05
N ARG A 48 -46.92 -18.40 15.38
CA ARG A 48 -45.93 -19.43 15.20
C ARG A 48 -44.82 -18.96 14.27
N VAL A 49 -45.15 -18.33 13.14
CA VAL A 49 -44.14 -17.72 12.24
C VAL A 49 -43.35 -16.63 12.97
N LEU A 50 -44.00 -15.74 13.70
CA LEU A 50 -43.33 -14.71 14.51
C LEU A 50 -42.46 -15.30 15.63
N ALA A 51 -42.88 -16.42 16.23
CA ALA A 51 -42.08 -17.12 17.24
C ALA A 51 -40.87 -17.84 16.61
N ASP A 52 -41.03 -18.42 15.43
CA ASP A 52 -39.96 -19.05 14.68
C ASP A 52 -38.97 -17.98 14.19
N ASP A 53 -39.42 -16.83 13.68
CA ASP A 53 -38.56 -15.71 13.30
C ASP A 53 -37.79 -15.13 14.51
N ASN A 54 -38.42 -15.05 15.70
CA ASN A 54 -37.74 -14.62 16.93
C ASN A 54 -36.79 -15.68 17.52
N ARG A 55 -36.91 -16.93 17.08
CA ARG A 55 -36.12 -18.07 17.57
C ARG A 55 -34.88 -18.33 16.71
N ILE A 56 -34.87 -17.86 15.46
CA ILE A 56 -33.77 -18.03 14.53
C ILE A 56 -32.96 -16.75 14.46
N GLY A 57 -31.73 -16.80 14.98
CA GLY A 57 -30.74 -15.74 14.82
C GLY A 57 -29.82 -16.06 13.64
N MET A 58 -29.58 -15.11 12.76
CA MET A 58 -28.58 -15.23 11.71
C MET A 58 -27.31 -14.48 12.14
N ARG A 59 -26.17 -15.19 12.12
CA ARG A 59 -24.87 -14.62 12.40
C ARG A 59 -23.99 -14.73 11.17
N LEU A 60 -23.47 -13.60 10.68
CA LEU A 60 -22.49 -13.59 9.62
C LEU A 60 -21.16 -14.15 10.13
N GLN A 61 -20.50 -14.94 9.28
CA GLN A 61 -19.16 -15.47 9.52
C GLN A 61 -18.16 -14.81 8.59
N ALA A 62 -17.10 -14.23 9.17
CA ALA A 62 -16.03 -13.64 8.39
C ALA A 62 -15.28 -14.74 7.60
N PRO A 63 -15.09 -14.55 6.30
CA PRO A 63 -14.31 -15.48 5.49
C PRO A 63 -12.82 -15.34 5.80
N SER A 64 -12.04 -16.38 5.50
CA SER A 64 -10.58 -16.29 5.57
C SER A 64 -10.05 -15.36 4.48
N ARG A 65 -9.18 -14.42 4.87
CA ARG A 65 -8.56 -13.49 3.94
C ARG A 65 -7.59 -14.22 3.02
N GLY A 66 -7.57 -13.88 1.72
CA GLY A 66 -6.68 -14.44 0.72
C GLY A 66 -5.20 -14.25 1.08
N LEU A 67 -4.36 -15.18 0.63
CA LEU A 67 -2.92 -15.17 0.88
C LEU A 67 -2.20 -14.31 -0.18
N ILE A 68 -1.02 -13.78 0.17
CA ILE A 68 -0.18 -13.02 -0.74
C ILE A 68 1.18 -13.72 -0.82
N PHE A 69 1.64 -13.96 -2.06
CA PHE A 69 2.88 -14.65 -2.37
C PHE A 69 3.80 -13.80 -3.23
N ASP A 70 5.09 -14.04 -3.13
CA ASP A 70 6.07 -13.53 -4.09
C ASP A 70 5.97 -14.28 -5.43
N ARG A 71 6.76 -13.90 -6.43
CA ARG A 71 6.75 -14.53 -7.76
C ARG A 71 7.13 -16.02 -7.76
N THR A 72 7.80 -16.51 -6.71
CA THR A 72 8.25 -17.90 -6.57
C THR A 72 7.29 -18.75 -5.75
N GLY A 73 6.20 -18.15 -5.23
CA GLY A 73 5.24 -18.81 -4.35
C GLY A 73 5.65 -18.80 -2.87
N GLU A 74 6.66 -18.00 -2.49
CA GLU A 74 7.00 -17.78 -1.08
C GLU A 74 5.93 -16.90 -0.42
N PRO A 75 5.37 -17.29 0.74
CA PRO A 75 4.32 -16.52 1.40
C PRO A 75 4.87 -15.19 1.97
N LEU A 76 4.17 -14.11 1.66
CA LEU A 76 4.44 -12.77 2.16
C LEU A 76 3.45 -12.35 3.24
N ALA A 77 2.18 -12.75 3.09
CA ALA A 77 1.15 -12.52 4.08
C ALA A 77 0.18 -13.71 4.14
N ALA A 78 -0.05 -14.20 5.35
CA ALA A 78 -0.96 -15.29 5.64
C ALA A 78 -1.89 -14.96 6.81
N ASN A 79 -2.72 -15.91 7.20
CA ASN A 79 -3.61 -15.79 8.35
C ASN A 79 -3.15 -16.74 9.44
N ARG A 80 -3.06 -16.25 10.68
CA ARG A 80 -2.76 -17.03 11.87
C ARG A 80 -3.99 -17.06 12.76
N ASN A 81 -4.27 -18.22 13.35
CA ASN A 81 -5.31 -18.32 14.36
C ASN A 81 -5.02 -17.40 15.55
N ASN A 82 -6.05 -16.75 16.04
CA ASN A 82 -5.98 -15.77 17.10
C ASN A 82 -7.13 -16.01 18.07
N TYR A 83 -6.80 -16.14 19.35
CA TYR A 83 -7.80 -16.18 20.41
C TYR A 83 -8.14 -14.76 20.86
N ARG A 84 -9.44 -14.46 20.89
CA ARG A 84 -9.95 -13.19 21.40
C ARG A 84 -11.00 -13.43 22.47
N VAL A 85 -11.02 -12.57 23.46
CA VAL A 85 -12.10 -12.57 24.45
C VAL A 85 -13.16 -11.57 24.05
N VAL A 86 -14.39 -12.07 24.01
CA VAL A 86 -15.59 -11.31 23.69
C VAL A 86 -16.50 -11.31 24.91
N MET A 87 -17.07 -10.17 25.22
CA MET A 87 -18.04 -10.02 26.31
C MET A 87 -19.39 -9.58 25.76
N THR A 88 -20.44 -10.29 26.17
CA THR A 88 -21.83 -9.96 25.86
C THR A 88 -22.59 -9.85 27.16
N ALA A 89 -23.22 -8.72 27.43
CA ALA A 89 -23.98 -8.53 28.67
C ALA A 89 -25.37 -7.95 28.40
N GLU A 90 -26.30 -8.30 29.26
CA GLU A 90 -27.66 -7.76 29.23
C GLU A 90 -27.75 -6.37 29.89
N LYS A 91 -27.00 -6.17 30.96
CA LYS A 91 -27.00 -4.94 31.77
C LYS A 91 -25.59 -4.39 31.89
N LEU A 92 -25.44 -3.07 31.92
CA LEU A 92 -24.17 -2.38 32.08
C LEU A 92 -23.41 -2.82 33.34
N ARG A 93 -24.11 -2.95 34.49
CA ARG A 93 -23.55 -3.42 35.76
C ARG A 93 -22.87 -4.79 35.62
N GLN A 94 -23.50 -5.73 34.89
CA GLN A 94 -22.92 -7.04 34.63
C GLN A 94 -21.66 -6.92 33.78
N ALA A 95 -21.65 -6.02 32.79
CA ALA A 95 -20.48 -5.74 31.97
C ALA A 95 -19.33 -5.15 32.81
N GLU A 96 -19.63 -4.23 33.73
CA GLU A 96 -18.64 -3.63 34.63
C GLU A 96 -18.01 -4.69 35.55
N GLU A 97 -18.81 -5.54 36.20
CA GLU A 97 -18.35 -6.60 37.11
C GLU A 97 -17.46 -7.62 36.36
N SER A 98 -17.87 -8.07 35.17
CA SER A 98 -17.07 -8.97 34.33
C SER A 98 -15.78 -8.31 33.81
N MET A 99 -15.84 -7.02 33.48
CA MET A 99 -14.68 -6.26 33.01
C MET A 99 -13.62 -6.07 34.11
N GLU A 100 -14.02 -5.83 35.35
CA GLU A 100 -13.09 -5.74 36.49
C GLU A 100 -12.35 -7.05 36.75
N ARG A 101 -13.03 -8.19 36.62
CA ARG A 101 -12.43 -9.52 36.74
C ARG A 101 -11.49 -9.81 35.59
N LEU A 102 -11.90 -9.49 34.36
CA LEU A 102 -11.06 -9.64 33.16
C LEU A 102 -9.79 -8.77 33.24
N ASP A 103 -9.89 -7.56 33.82
CA ASP A 103 -8.75 -6.66 33.96
C ASP A 103 -7.63 -7.28 34.81
N LYS A 104 -7.98 -8.04 35.87
CA LYS A 104 -7.00 -8.75 36.70
C LYS A 104 -6.20 -9.80 35.91
N ILE A 105 -6.80 -10.40 34.90
CA ILE A 105 -6.17 -11.42 34.03
C ILE A 105 -5.43 -10.76 32.86
N LEU A 106 -6.01 -9.71 32.28
CA LEU A 106 -5.60 -9.13 31.01
C LEU A 106 -4.73 -7.89 31.15
N GLY A 107 -4.78 -7.21 32.33
CA GLY A 107 -4.03 -5.98 32.58
C GLY A 107 -4.45 -4.82 31.64
N LEU A 108 -5.75 -4.57 31.49
CA LEU A 108 -6.28 -3.57 30.53
C LEU A 108 -6.01 -2.12 30.97
N GLY A 109 -6.09 -1.88 32.29
CA GLY A 109 -6.02 -0.55 32.87
C GLY A 109 -7.34 0.25 32.77
N GLU A 110 -7.44 1.29 33.60
CA GLU A 110 -8.70 2.06 33.79
C GLU A 110 -9.18 2.77 32.51
N ALA A 111 -8.26 3.36 31.75
CA ALA A 111 -8.60 4.09 30.53
C ALA A 111 -9.22 3.17 29.47
N GLU A 112 -8.64 2.00 29.28
CA GLU A 112 -9.12 1.01 28.32
C GLU A 112 -10.46 0.41 28.75
N ARG A 113 -10.62 0.10 30.04
CA ARG A 113 -11.91 -0.35 30.59
C ARG A 113 -13.02 0.66 30.33
N LYS A 114 -12.79 1.94 30.62
CA LYS A 114 -13.77 3.02 30.36
C LYS A 114 -14.10 3.11 28.87
N ARG A 115 -13.09 3.01 28.01
CA ARG A 115 -13.27 3.02 26.55
C ARG A 115 -14.16 1.86 26.08
N LEU A 116 -13.89 0.65 26.54
CA LEU A 116 -14.65 -0.54 26.16
C LEU A 116 -16.09 -0.46 26.69
N LEU A 117 -16.29 -0.05 27.94
CA LEU A 117 -17.62 0.12 28.53
C LEU A 117 -18.45 1.23 27.85
N SER A 118 -17.79 2.25 27.30
CA SER A 118 -18.50 3.29 26.51
C SER A 118 -19.10 2.75 25.20
N GLN A 119 -18.65 1.58 24.72
CA GLN A 119 -19.18 0.90 23.55
C GLN A 119 -20.31 -0.09 23.91
N PHE A 120 -20.67 -0.20 25.19
CA PHE A 120 -21.66 -1.16 25.65
C PHE A 120 -23.00 -0.94 24.94
N ARG A 121 -23.53 -2.02 24.41
CA ARG A 121 -24.90 -2.14 23.91
C ARG A 121 -25.49 -3.45 24.42
N ARG A 122 -26.71 -3.44 24.83
CA ARG A 122 -27.44 -4.62 25.34
C ARG A 122 -27.38 -5.75 24.29
N PHE A 123 -26.91 -6.94 24.71
CA PHE A 123 -26.74 -8.14 23.88
C PHE A 123 -25.77 -8.00 22.69
N ALA A 124 -25.09 -6.87 22.52
CA ALA A 124 -24.05 -6.75 21.51
C ALA A 124 -22.70 -7.24 22.04
N PRO A 125 -21.97 -8.08 21.29
CA PRO A 125 -20.66 -8.53 21.69
C PRO A 125 -19.64 -7.40 21.61
N ILE A 126 -18.82 -7.25 22.65
CA ILE A 126 -17.67 -6.34 22.70
C ILE A 126 -16.40 -7.17 22.71
N THR A 127 -15.52 -6.95 21.76
CA THR A 127 -14.17 -7.55 21.80
C THR A 127 -13.35 -6.81 22.85
N VAL A 128 -13.02 -7.51 23.95
CA VAL A 128 -12.26 -6.94 25.07
C VAL A 128 -10.76 -6.92 24.74
N LYS A 129 -10.22 -8.04 24.30
CA LYS A 129 -8.81 -8.17 23.90
C LYS A 129 -8.64 -9.23 22.83
N GLU A 130 -7.75 -8.96 21.89
CA GLU A 130 -7.33 -9.90 20.84
C GLU A 130 -5.90 -10.38 21.13
N ASN A 131 -5.46 -11.42 20.43
CA ASN A 131 -4.12 -12.01 20.58
C ASN A 131 -3.83 -12.46 22.01
N LEU A 132 -4.75 -13.23 22.60
CA LEU A 132 -4.57 -13.81 23.92
C LEU A 132 -3.45 -14.84 23.88
N SER A 133 -2.60 -14.82 24.91
CA SER A 133 -1.66 -15.92 25.14
C SER A 133 -2.42 -17.17 25.62
N TRP A 134 -1.80 -18.34 25.47
CA TRP A 134 -2.40 -19.60 25.91
C TRP A 134 -2.69 -19.61 27.41
N GLU A 135 -1.82 -18.97 28.22
CA GLU A 135 -2.01 -18.79 29.65
C GLU A 135 -3.24 -17.93 29.96
N GLN A 136 -3.44 -16.84 29.21
CA GLN A 136 -4.62 -15.97 29.35
C GLN A 136 -5.90 -16.70 28.97
N VAL A 137 -5.86 -17.51 27.89
CA VAL A 137 -6.99 -18.36 27.49
C VAL A 137 -7.32 -19.34 28.63
N ALA A 138 -6.33 -20.06 29.16
CA ALA A 138 -6.55 -21.03 30.23
C ALA A 138 -7.09 -20.35 31.51
N GLN A 139 -6.59 -19.17 31.88
CA GLN A 139 -7.08 -18.43 33.05
C GLN A 139 -8.52 -17.97 32.88
N ILE A 140 -8.91 -17.48 31.69
CA ILE A 140 -10.28 -17.02 31.43
C ILE A 140 -11.23 -18.22 31.44
N GLU A 141 -10.88 -19.35 30.80
CA GLU A 141 -11.70 -20.56 30.78
C GLU A 141 -11.86 -21.16 32.21
N PHE A 142 -10.78 -21.18 32.99
CA PHE A 142 -10.83 -21.66 34.37
C PHE A 142 -11.78 -20.80 35.25
N ASN A 143 -11.77 -19.48 35.05
CA ASN A 143 -12.65 -18.56 35.76
C ASN A 143 -14.02 -18.36 35.08
N GLY A 144 -14.34 -19.13 34.04
CA GLY A 144 -15.58 -19.03 33.25
C GLY A 144 -16.87 -18.96 34.08
N PRO A 145 -17.06 -19.75 35.17
CA PRO A 145 -18.23 -19.64 36.03
C PRO A 145 -18.41 -18.28 36.68
N GLU A 146 -17.32 -17.54 36.91
CA GLU A 146 -17.33 -16.20 37.52
C GLU A 146 -17.35 -15.06 36.50
N LEU A 147 -17.30 -15.37 35.20
CA LEU A 147 -17.24 -14.43 34.09
C LEU A 147 -18.50 -14.55 33.20
N PRO A 148 -19.68 -14.21 33.72
CA PRO A 148 -20.93 -14.36 32.96
C PRO A 148 -20.90 -13.48 31.70
N GLY A 149 -21.23 -14.09 30.56
CA GLY A 149 -21.27 -13.40 29.27
C GLY A 149 -19.91 -13.20 28.60
N VAL A 150 -18.83 -13.71 29.19
CA VAL A 150 -17.51 -13.75 28.57
C VAL A 150 -17.35 -15.07 27.81
N ALA A 151 -16.81 -15.00 26.61
CA ALA A 151 -16.49 -16.13 25.77
C ALA A 151 -15.16 -15.93 25.05
N ILE A 152 -14.44 -17.01 24.84
CA ILE A 152 -13.26 -17.02 23.97
C ILE A 152 -13.71 -17.41 22.57
N GLU A 153 -13.40 -16.60 21.59
CA GLU A 153 -13.64 -16.88 20.19
C GLU A 153 -12.34 -17.10 19.45
N LEU A 154 -12.34 -18.10 18.56
CA LEU A 154 -11.27 -18.30 17.60
C LEU A 154 -11.50 -17.35 16.43
N GLY A 155 -10.59 -16.43 16.23
CA GLY A 155 -10.53 -15.54 15.07
C GLY A 155 -9.30 -15.79 14.22
N GLN A 156 -9.07 -14.92 13.27
CA GLN A 156 -7.85 -14.89 12.46
C GLN A 156 -7.22 -13.50 12.55
N THR A 157 -5.89 -13.47 12.67
CA THR A 157 -5.09 -12.25 12.53
C THR A 157 -4.18 -12.37 11.32
N ARG A 158 -3.91 -11.24 10.68
CA ARG A 158 -2.99 -11.19 9.56
C ARG A 158 -1.55 -11.28 10.05
N ASP A 159 -0.74 -12.10 9.38
CA ASP A 159 0.66 -12.33 9.67
C ASP A 159 1.52 -11.99 8.44
N TYR A 160 2.53 -11.13 8.62
CA TYR A 160 3.42 -10.66 7.57
C TYR A 160 4.83 -11.21 7.84
N PHE A 161 5.27 -12.20 7.04
CA PHE A 161 6.52 -12.92 7.27
C PHE A 161 7.77 -12.06 7.06
N HIS A 162 7.70 -11.06 6.18
CA HIS A 162 8.81 -10.16 5.86
C HIS A 162 8.38 -8.70 6.08
N ALA A 163 7.88 -8.42 7.28
CA ALA A 163 7.10 -7.24 7.60
C ALA A 163 7.78 -5.91 7.24
N GLU A 164 9.01 -5.68 7.66
CA GLU A 164 9.75 -4.45 7.31
C GLU A 164 10.09 -4.38 5.82
N LEU A 165 10.55 -5.49 5.27
CA LEU A 165 11.00 -5.59 3.89
C LEU A 165 9.89 -5.33 2.88
N MET A 166 8.67 -5.76 3.20
CA MET A 166 7.51 -5.72 2.32
C MET A 166 6.48 -4.66 2.71
N SER A 167 6.73 -3.87 3.74
CA SER A 167 5.79 -2.91 4.32
C SER A 167 5.20 -1.93 3.30
N HIS A 168 6.01 -1.44 2.38
CA HIS A 168 5.61 -0.47 1.36
C HIS A 168 4.98 -1.10 0.10
N ILE A 169 5.02 -2.42 -0.03
CA ILE A 169 4.41 -3.16 -1.14
C ILE A 169 3.13 -3.82 -0.66
N VAL A 170 3.25 -4.75 0.29
CA VAL A 170 2.11 -5.48 0.85
C VAL A 170 1.21 -4.54 1.63
N GLY A 171 1.80 -3.64 2.42
CA GLY A 171 1.07 -2.77 3.32
C GLY A 171 0.64 -3.51 4.59
N TYR A 172 -0.53 -3.15 5.12
CA TYR A 172 -1.08 -3.77 6.32
C TYR A 172 -2.60 -3.66 6.38
N VAL A 173 -3.20 -4.50 7.20
CA VAL A 173 -4.62 -4.43 7.58
C VAL A 173 -4.79 -3.69 8.90
N GLY A 174 -5.89 -2.99 9.05
CA GLY A 174 -6.26 -2.27 10.28
C GLY A 174 -7.74 -2.44 10.60
N ARG A 175 -8.15 -1.95 11.78
CA ARG A 175 -9.56 -1.93 12.17
C ARG A 175 -10.37 -1.06 11.20
N VAL A 176 -11.61 -1.45 10.98
CA VAL A 176 -12.57 -0.64 10.21
C VAL A 176 -12.88 0.63 11.00
N ASP A 177 -12.75 1.78 10.37
CA ASP A 177 -13.14 3.06 10.93
C ASP A 177 -14.37 3.64 10.19
N ARG A 178 -14.93 4.75 10.68
CA ARG A 178 -16.13 5.36 10.09
C ARG A 178 -15.93 5.82 8.64
N LYS A 179 -14.71 6.11 8.24
CA LYS A 179 -14.42 6.55 6.86
C LYS A 179 -14.37 5.36 5.89
N ASP A 180 -14.15 4.17 6.40
CA ASP A 180 -14.11 2.94 5.61
C ASP A 180 -15.54 2.40 5.33
N LEU A 181 -16.50 2.75 6.18
CA LEU A 181 -17.92 2.43 6.01
C LEU A 181 -18.51 3.40 4.99
N GLY A 182 -18.31 3.24 3.72
CA GLY A 182 -18.88 4.11 2.68
C GLY A 182 -20.41 4.29 2.78
N GLU A 183 -21.05 4.76 1.72
CA GLU A 183 -22.52 4.84 1.64
C GLU A 183 -23.18 3.44 1.56
N ASP A 184 -22.44 2.45 1.08
CA ASP A 184 -22.85 1.03 1.08
C ASP A 184 -22.43 0.39 2.41
N ASP A 185 -23.40 0.24 3.31
CA ASP A 185 -23.24 -0.38 4.62
C ASP A 185 -23.03 -1.91 4.46
N ASP A 186 -21.81 -2.33 4.06
CA ASP A 186 -21.47 -3.76 4.00
C ASP A 186 -21.50 -4.36 5.42
N PRO A 187 -22.46 -5.26 5.72
CA PRO A 187 -22.61 -5.83 7.07
C PRO A 187 -21.36 -6.60 7.52
N LEU A 188 -20.55 -7.08 6.59
CA LEU A 188 -19.30 -7.77 6.87
C LEU A 188 -18.30 -6.85 7.59
N LEU A 189 -18.26 -5.57 7.23
CA LEU A 189 -17.37 -4.58 7.84
C LEU A 189 -17.73 -4.23 9.29
N GLN A 190 -18.96 -4.51 9.67
CA GLN A 190 -19.45 -4.26 11.04
C GLN A 190 -19.16 -5.43 11.99
N LEU A 191 -18.66 -6.55 11.48
CA LEU A 191 -18.34 -7.70 12.33
C LEU A 191 -17.20 -7.38 13.31
N PRO A 192 -17.35 -7.78 14.58
CA PRO A 192 -16.28 -7.62 15.57
C PRO A 192 -14.99 -8.28 15.10
N GLY A 193 -13.87 -7.55 15.19
CA GLY A 193 -12.56 -8.04 14.77
C GLY A 193 -12.31 -8.03 13.26
N MET A 194 -13.27 -7.56 12.45
CA MET A 194 -13.04 -7.40 11.01
C MET A 194 -11.93 -6.38 10.74
N ARG A 195 -11.07 -6.70 9.79
CA ARG A 195 -9.96 -5.86 9.36
C ARG A 195 -10.01 -5.66 7.86
N ILE A 196 -9.62 -4.47 7.43
CA ILE A 196 -9.50 -4.10 6.02
C ILE A 196 -8.09 -3.65 5.69
N GLY A 197 -7.74 -3.71 4.43
CA GLY A 197 -6.47 -3.18 3.93
C GLY A 197 -6.40 -1.66 4.07
N LYS A 198 -5.36 -1.15 4.72
CA LYS A 198 -5.14 0.29 4.96
C LYS A 198 -4.09 0.89 4.04
N LYS A 199 -3.11 0.11 3.60
CA LYS A 199 -2.05 0.52 2.69
C LYS A 199 -1.65 -0.60 1.73
N GLY A 200 -0.93 -0.23 0.67
CA GLY A 200 -0.30 -1.16 -0.26
C GLY A 200 -1.28 -2.06 -1.01
N ILE A 201 -0.82 -3.25 -1.34
CA ILE A 201 -1.60 -4.30 -2.01
C ILE A 201 -2.79 -4.74 -1.16
N GLU A 202 -2.65 -4.78 0.17
CA GLU A 202 -3.74 -5.09 1.09
C GLU A 202 -4.94 -4.14 0.89
N ARG A 203 -4.69 -2.84 0.69
CA ARG A 203 -5.73 -1.85 0.41
C ARG A 203 -6.25 -1.94 -1.02
N ARG A 204 -5.33 -2.08 -1.99
CA ARG A 204 -5.70 -2.06 -3.41
C ARG A 204 -6.59 -3.22 -3.82
N PHE A 205 -6.37 -4.38 -3.20
CA PHE A 205 -7.08 -5.61 -3.49
C PHE A 205 -7.94 -6.08 -2.32
N ASP A 206 -8.33 -5.17 -1.42
CA ASP A 206 -9.08 -5.52 -0.21
C ASP A 206 -10.35 -6.32 -0.52
N ASP A 207 -11.15 -5.88 -1.48
CA ASP A 207 -12.39 -6.55 -1.89
C ASP A 207 -12.16 -8.00 -2.35
N LYS A 208 -11.05 -8.24 -3.08
CA LYS A 208 -10.69 -9.59 -3.55
C LYS A 208 -10.10 -10.45 -2.44
N LEU A 209 -9.24 -9.84 -1.61
CA LEU A 209 -8.59 -10.52 -0.49
C LEU A 209 -9.57 -10.83 0.64
N ARG A 210 -10.57 -10.00 0.86
CA ARG A 210 -11.54 -10.12 1.95
C ARG A 210 -12.47 -11.34 1.79
N GLY A 211 -12.85 -11.68 0.56
CA GLY A 211 -13.79 -12.76 0.27
C GLY A 211 -15.24 -12.37 0.53
N LYS A 212 -16.13 -13.37 0.62
CA LYS A 212 -17.56 -13.17 0.88
C LYS A 212 -17.98 -13.86 2.17
N ALA A 213 -18.82 -13.18 2.96
CA ALA A 213 -19.31 -13.69 4.23
C ALA A 213 -20.05 -15.03 4.07
N GLY A 214 -19.85 -15.90 5.04
CA GLY A 214 -20.75 -17.01 5.33
C GLY A 214 -21.86 -16.57 6.28
N ALA A 215 -22.81 -17.46 6.52
CA ALA A 215 -23.90 -17.26 7.46
C ALA A 215 -24.12 -18.52 8.29
N VAL A 216 -24.33 -18.34 9.59
CA VAL A 216 -24.72 -19.42 10.50
C VAL A 216 -26.10 -19.08 11.03
N GLN A 217 -27.05 -19.98 10.82
CA GLN A 217 -28.37 -19.91 11.42
C GLN A 217 -28.34 -20.59 12.79
N MET A 218 -28.71 -19.86 13.81
CA MET A 218 -28.69 -20.34 15.20
C MET A 218 -30.07 -20.23 15.81
N GLU A 219 -30.45 -21.26 16.56
CA GLU A 219 -31.60 -21.21 17.43
C GLU A 219 -31.23 -20.41 18.68
N VAL A 220 -31.98 -19.36 18.96
CA VAL A 220 -31.80 -18.53 20.16
C VAL A 220 -33.03 -18.61 21.05
N ASN A 221 -32.81 -18.54 22.35
CA ASN A 221 -33.91 -18.46 23.32
C ASN A 221 -34.46 -17.02 23.40
N ALA A 222 -35.53 -16.83 24.19
CA ALA A 222 -36.21 -15.56 24.38
C ALA A 222 -35.32 -14.41 24.89
N VAL A 223 -34.14 -14.69 25.39
CA VAL A 223 -33.13 -13.71 25.84
C VAL A 223 -31.94 -13.61 24.88
N GLY A 224 -32.04 -14.15 23.65
CA GLY A 224 -31.02 -14.07 22.61
C GLY A 224 -29.81 -14.99 22.81
N ARG A 225 -29.89 -15.96 23.76
CA ARG A 225 -28.81 -16.91 23.99
C ARG A 225 -28.89 -18.06 22.96
N VAL A 226 -27.77 -18.36 22.33
CA VAL A 226 -27.64 -19.47 21.37
C VAL A 226 -27.93 -20.80 22.08
N VAL A 227 -28.85 -21.59 21.52
CA VAL A 227 -29.22 -22.94 21.99
C VAL A 227 -28.49 -23.99 21.17
N ARG A 228 -28.52 -23.86 19.84
CA ARG A 228 -27.82 -24.74 18.90
C ARG A 228 -27.67 -24.09 17.53
N GLU A 229 -26.75 -24.61 16.74
CA GLU A 229 -26.60 -24.30 15.32
C GLU A 229 -27.65 -25.11 14.53
N LEU A 230 -28.36 -24.45 13.62
CA LEU A 230 -29.39 -25.05 12.79
C LEU A 230 -28.87 -25.36 11.38
N ASP A 231 -28.18 -24.38 10.79
CA ASP A 231 -27.61 -24.48 9.44
C ASP A 231 -26.37 -23.61 9.32
N ARG A 232 -25.46 -24.00 8.43
CA ARG A 232 -24.21 -23.29 8.18
C ARG A 232 -23.93 -23.20 6.70
N SER A 233 -23.82 -21.97 6.21
CA SER A 233 -23.29 -21.67 4.88
C SER A 233 -21.90 -21.11 5.03
N ASP A 234 -20.88 -21.86 4.61
CA ASP A 234 -19.51 -21.37 4.61
C ASP A 234 -19.36 -20.26 3.56
N GLY A 235 -18.67 -19.17 3.95
CA GLY A 235 -18.37 -18.08 3.03
C GLY A 235 -17.34 -18.48 1.95
N GLU A 236 -17.17 -17.60 0.97
CA GLU A 236 -16.11 -17.76 -0.03
C GLU A 236 -14.81 -17.14 0.51
N PRO A 237 -13.74 -17.92 0.72
CA PRO A 237 -12.44 -17.36 1.09
C PRO A 237 -11.95 -16.36 0.06
N GLY A 238 -11.19 -15.36 0.52
CA GLY A 238 -10.59 -14.37 -0.36
C GLY A 238 -9.64 -14.97 -1.39
N ALA A 239 -9.48 -14.28 -2.50
CA ALA A 239 -8.58 -14.69 -3.58
C ALA A 239 -7.11 -14.52 -3.16
N ASN A 240 -6.28 -15.46 -3.57
CA ASN A 240 -4.83 -15.40 -3.39
C ASN A 240 -4.18 -14.51 -4.46
N LEU A 241 -3.15 -13.78 -4.08
CA LEU A 241 -2.38 -12.91 -4.98
C LEU A 241 -0.97 -13.45 -5.16
N LEU A 242 -0.51 -13.47 -6.41
CA LEU A 242 0.87 -13.69 -6.76
C LEU A 242 1.48 -12.34 -7.19
N LEU A 243 2.48 -11.88 -6.48
CA LEU A 243 3.20 -10.66 -6.83
C LEU A 243 4.28 -10.93 -7.89
N THR A 244 4.75 -9.86 -8.52
CA THR A 244 5.88 -9.91 -9.45
C THR A 244 7.24 -9.79 -8.74
N ILE A 245 7.22 -9.42 -7.47
CA ILE A 245 8.40 -9.24 -6.63
C ILE A 245 9.15 -10.56 -6.45
N ASP A 246 10.45 -10.51 -6.66
CA ASP A 246 11.39 -11.56 -6.29
C ASP A 246 11.93 -11.27 -4.89
N LEU A 247 11.56 -12.09 -3.92
CA LEU A 247 11.87 -11.85 -2.51
C LEU A 247 13.38 -11.89 -2.23
N GLU A 248 14.12 -12.73 -2.94
CA GLU A 248 15.57 -12.82 -2.78
C GLU A 248 16.25 -11.54 -3.27
N LEU A 249 15.85 -11.04 -4.43
CA LEU A 249 16.33 -9.76 -4.95
C LEU A 249 15.91 -8.59 -4.05
N GLN A 250 14.65 -8.56 -3.61
CA GLN A 250 14.13 -7.54 -2.70
C GLN A 250 14.95 -7.46 -1.42
N ARG A 251 15.26 -8.61 -0.80
CA ARG A 251 16.07 -8.71 0.42
C ARG A 251 17.49 -8.22 0.18
N TRP A 252 18.10 -8.65 -0.91
CA TRP A 252 19.47 -8.24 -1.25
C TRP A 252 19.58 -6.73 -1.46
N VAL A 253 18.63 -6.13 -2.19
CA VAL A 253 18.58 -4.68 -2.42
C VAL A 253 18.37 -3.92 -1.11
N ALA A 254 17.47 -4.38 -0.25
CA ALA A 254 17.22 -3.75 1.05
C ALA A 254 18.46 -3.80 1.94
N GLU A 255 19.16 -4.94 2.00
CA GLU A 255 20.41 -5.08 2.77
C GLU A 255 21.52 -4.16 2.23
N ARG A 256 21.59 -4.00 0.89
CA ARG A 256 22.55 -3.08 0.26
C ARG A 256 22.27 -1.61 0.62
N LEU A 257 21.03 -1.28 0.94
CA LEU A 257 20.57 0.08 1.26
C LEU A 257 20.34 0.34 2.76
N LYS A 258 20.56 -0.62 3.64
CA LYS A 258 20.10 -0.61 5.04
C LYS A 258 20.56 0.61 5.86
N ASN A 259 21.70 1.22 5.52
CA ASN A 259 22.26 2.36 6.24
C ASN A 259 21.85 3.72 5.64
N GLU A 260 21.01 3.69 4.60
CA GLU A 260 20.62 4.87 3.84
C GLU A 260 19.15 5.23 4.07
N SER A 261 18.80 6.48 3.79
CA SER A 261 17.42 6.84 3.49
C SER A 261 17.27 6.80 1.96
N ALA A 262 16.69 5.72 1.44
CA ALA A 262 16.78 5.46 0.00
C ALA A 262 15.57 4.70 -0.56
N ALA A 263 15.44 4.74 -1.89
CA ALA A 263 14.53 3.87 -2.61
C ALA A 263 15.15 3.36 -3.91
N ALA A 264 14.90 2.09 -4.22
CA ALA A 264 15.31 1.46 -5.47
C ALA A 264 14.12 0.73 -6.10
N VAL A 265 13.97 0.84 -7.41
CA VAL A 265 12.99 0.09 -8.21
C VAL A 265 13.74 -0.67 -9.29
N VAL A 266 13.57 -1.98 -9.33
CA VAL A 266 14.10 -2.86 -10.39
C VAL A 266 12.91 -3.41 -11.17
N MET A 267 12.94 -3.24 -12.49
CA MET A 267 11.83 -3.57 -13.37
C MET A 267 12.29 -4.36 -14.58
N ASP A 268 11.52 -5.35 -14.99
CA ASP A 268 11.67 -6.03 -16.28
C ASP A 268 11.19 -5.09 -17.40
N VAL A 269 12.06 -4.77 -18.34
CA VAL A 269 11.75 -3.82 -19.42
C VAL A 269 10.80 -4.39 -20.49
N ILE A 270 10.62 -5.71 -20.52
CA ILE A 270 9.79 -6.42 -21.51
C ILE A 270 8.36 -6.59 -20.96
N SER A 271 8.21 -7.17 -19.76
CA SER A 271 6.90 -7.49 -19.17
C SER A 271 6.31 -6.35 -18.35
N GLY A 272 7.15 -5.42 -17.88
CA GLY A 272 6.73 -4.40 -16.91
C GLY A 272 6.70 -4.90 -15.46
N ASP A 273 7.10 -6.14 -15.18
CA ASP A 273 7.11 -6.67 -13.84
C ASP A 273 8.08 -5.88 -12.94
N ILE A 274 7.58 -5.42 -11.82
CA ILE A 274 8.43 -4.86 -10.76
C ILE A 274 9.00 -6.05 -9.99
N LEU A 275 10.31 -6.24 -10.11
CA LEU A 275 11.03 -7.37 -9.53
C LEU A 275 11.52 -7.08 -8.11
N ALA A 276 11.85 -5.82 -7.84
CA ALA A 276 12.10 -5.29 -6.52
C ALA A 276 11.66 -3.83 -6.43
N MET A 277 11.07 -3.45 -5.30
CA MET A 277 10.72 -2.08 -4.98
C MET A 277 10.98 -1.84 -3.50
N VAL A 278 12.14 -1.28 -3.23
CA VAL A 278 12.65 -1.08 -1.88
C VAL A 278 12.53 0.39 -1.49
N SER A 279 12.03 0.64 -0.29
CA SER A 279 12.04 1.95 0.37
C SER A 279 12.55 1.76 1.80
N VAL A 280 13.71 2.29 2.11
CA VAL A 280 14.36 2.12 3.43
C VAL A 280 14.48 3.45 4.18
N PRO A 281 14.38 3.38 5.53
CA PRO A 281 13.95 2.25 6.33
C PRO A 281 12.48 1.88 6.08
N GLY A 282 12.12 0.61 6.27
CA GLY A 282 10.74 0.14 6.32
C GLY A 282 10.16 0.18 7.74
N PHE A 283 9.00 -0.44 7.94
CA PHE A 283 8.34 -0.57 9.23
C PHE A 283 7.71 -1.96 9.39
N ASP A 284 7.57 -2.44 10.61
CA ASP A 284 6.90 -3.73 10.86
C ASP A 284 5.38 -3.62 10.65
N SER A 285 4.86 -4.23 9.57
CA SER A 285 3.43 -4.29 9.27
C SER A 285 2.62 -5.04 10.33
N ASN A 286 3.24 -5.97 11.09
CA ASN A 286 2.56 -6.71 12.15
C ASN A 286 2.16 -5.82 13.33
N VAL A 287 2.90 -4.72 13.58
CA VAL A 287 2.52 -3.72 14.59
C VAL A 287 1.11 -3.19 14.34
N PHE A 288 0.78 -2.90 13.08
CA PHE A 288 -0.54 -2.40 12.70
C PHE A 288 -1.61 -3.50 12.74
N ALA A 289 -1.24 -4.73 12.38
CA ALA A 289 -2.16 -5.87 12.44
C ALA A 289 -2.56 -6.21 13.89
N ARG A 290 -1.64 -6.08 14.86
CA ARG A 290 -1.97 -6.31 16.28
C ARG A 290 -2.57 -5.10 17.00
N GLY A 291 -2.44 -3.91 16.42
CA GLY A 291 -2.81 -2.63 17.01
C GLY A 291 -1.57 -1.86 17.49
N VAL A 292 -1.28 -0.73 16.85
CA VAL A 292 -0.14 0.15 17.18
C VAL A 292 -0.40 0.88 18.49
N THR A 293 0.59 0.91 19.37
CA THR A 293 0.56 1.73 20.58
C THR A 293 0.93 3.19 20.27
N GLN A 294 0.59 4.12 21.16
CA GLN A 294 0.93 5.53 20.98
C GLN A 294 2.44 5.77 20.95
N SER A 295 3.21 4.99 21.71
CA SER A 295 4.68 5.07 21.72
C SER A 295 5.28 4.64 20.39
N GLU A 296 4.89 3.45 19.89
CA GLU A 296 5.33 2.93 18.60
C GLU A 296 4.94 3.87 17.44
N TRP A 297 3.72 4.44 17.49
CA TRP A 297 3.28 5.41 16.51
C TRP A 297 4.14 6.68 16.51
N ASN A 298 4.42 7.24 17.69
CA ASN A 298 5.25 8.44 17.83
C ASN A 298 6.69 8.20 17.36
N GLU A 299 7.26 7.03 17.64
CA GLU A 299 8.59 6.64 17.17
C GLU A 299 8.66 6.61 15.64
N LEU A 300 7.71 5.91 15.00
CA LEU A 300 7.63 5.82 13.54
C LEU A 300 7.39 7.19 12.88
N LEU A 301 6.53 8.01 13.47
CA LEU A 301 6.15 9.33 12.92
C LEU A 301 7.31 10.34 12.98
N ASN A 302 8.07 10.34 14.10
CA ASN A 302 9.14 11.30 14.35
C ASN A 302 10.50 10.81 13.86
N HIS A 303 10.59 9.61 13.30
CA HIS A 303 11.85 9.08 12.78
C HIS A 303 12.40 9.94 11.64
N PRO A 304 13.67 10.41 11.70
CA PRO A 304 14.22 11.36 10.72
C PRO A 304 14.22 10.84 9.29
N MET A 305 14.38 9.53 9.09
CA MET A 305 14.38 8.86 7.78
C MET A 305 12.98 8.42 7.32
N LYS A 306 11.90 8.81 8.05
CA LYS A 306 10.48 8.64 7.67
C LYS A 306 10.11 7.22 7.18
N PRO A 307 10.17 6.20 8.05
CA PRO A 307 9.90 4.80 7.66
C PRO A 307 8.48 4.58 7.13
N LEU A 308 7.48 5.36 7.54
CA LEU A 308 6.10 5.26 7.04
C LEU A 308 5.89 5.80 5.63
N PHE A 309 6.88 6.50 5.07
CA PHE A 309 6.78 7.13 3.77
C PHE A 309 7.36 6.24 2.66
N ASN A 310 6.53 5.87 1.69
CA ASN A 310 6.97 5.09 0.53
C ASN A 310 7.76 5.96 -0.44
N LYS A 311 9.08 6.02 -0.27
CA LYS A 311 9.98 6.81 -1.12
C LYS A 311 9.99 6.36 -2.57
N ALA A 312 9.73 5.07 -2.83
CA ALA A 312 9.76 4.51 -4.18
C ALA A 312 8.58 4.94 -5.06
N ALA A 313 7.36 4.91 -4.49
CA ALA A 313 6.13 5.19 -5.24
C ALA A 313 5.51 6.56 -4.94
N SER A 314 5.72 7.12 -3.73
CA SER A 314 5.13 8.38 -3.30
C SER A 314 6.14 9.52 -3.20
N GLY A 315 7.43 9.21 -3.07
CA GLY A 315 8.49 10.21 -2.96
C GLY A 315 8.67 10.95 -4.28
N ALA A 316 8.37 12.25 -4.27
CA ALA A 316 8.49 13.14 -5.41
C ALA A 316 9.74 14.01 -5.27
N TYR A 317 10.73 13.78 -6.13
CA TYR A 317 12.04 14.44 -6.08
C TYR A 317 12.36 15.10 -7.41
N PRO A 318 13.10 16.23 -7.44
CA PRO A 318 13.66 16.73 -8.68
C PRO A 318 14.54 15.65 -9.34
N PRO A 319 14.28 15.21 -10.57
CA PRO A 319 15.04 14.13 -11.21
C PRO A 319 16.46 14.54 -11.58
N GLY A 320 16.73 15.83 -11.62
CA GLY A 320 18.04 16.35 -12.01
C GLY A 320 18.48 15.83 -13.37
N SER A 321 19.76 15.58 -13.54
CA SER A 321 20.35 15.17 -14.82
C SER A 321 19.82 13.86 -15.40
N THR A 322 19.05 13.06 -14.66
CA THR A 322 18.37 11.88 -15.25
C THR A 322 17.26 12.29 -16.22
N TYR A 323 16.72 13.49 -16.09
CA TYR A 323 15.70 14.04 -16.99
C TYR A 323 16.28 14.53 -18.33
N LYS A 324 17.60 14.71 -18.46
CA LYS A 324 18.24 15.16 -19.70
C LYS A 324 17.98 14.22 -20.88
N MET A 325 17.71 12.96 -20.63
CA MET A 325 17.28 12.01 -21.66
C MET A 325 15.94 12.37 -22.28
N VAL A 326 14.99 12.87 -21.46
CA VAL A 326 13.68 13.36 -21.91
C VAL A 326 13.87 14.59 -22.82
N THR A 327 14.66 15.55 -22.38
CA THR A 327 14.94 16.78 -23.14
C THR A 327 15.66 16.47 -24.45
N ALA A 328 16.65 15.58 -24.44
CA ALA A 328 17.38 15.18 -25.64
C ALA A 328 16.45 14.46 -26.64
N LEU A 329 15.64 13.49 -26.18
CA LEU A 329 14.73 12.76 -27.04
C LEU A 329 13.66 13.69 -27.63
N ALA A 330 13.12 14.62 -26.84
CA ALA A 330 12.17 15.62 -27.32
C ALA A 330 12.77 16.49 -28.44
N ALA A 331 14.02 16.90 -28.30
CA ALA A 331 14.71 17.73 -29.27
C ALA A 331 15.05 16.98 -30.58
N LEU A 332 15.49 15.71 -30.47
CA LEU A 332 15.75 14.83 -31.60
C LEU A 332 14.46 14.50 -32.38
N GLU A 333 13.37 14.17 -31.68
CA GLU A 333 12.08 13.88 -32.30
C GLU A 333 11.48 15.11 -32.97
N ALA A 334 11.67 16.29 -32.41
CA ALA A 334 11.25 17.56 -32.99
C ALA A 334 12.15 18.04 -34.15
N GLY A 335 13.32 17.40 -34.37
CA GLY A 335 14.28 17.78 -35.41
C GLY A 335 14.98 19.12 -35.15
N VAL A 336 14.94 19.66 -33.92
CA VAL A 336 15.64 20.92 -33.58
C VAL A 336 17.12 20.73 -33.29
N ILE A 337 17.52 19.47 -33.08
CA ILE A 337 18.88 18.97 -33.12
C ILE A 337 18.93 17.62 -33.83
N ASP A 338 20.11 17.25 -34.30
CA ASP A 338 20.47 15.91 -34.72
C ASP A 338 21.66 15.38 -33.88
N VAL A 339 22.14 14.17 -34.16
CA VAL A 339 23.23 13.53 -33.41
C VAL A 339 24.60 14.23 -33.61
N TRP A 340 24.72 15.07 -34.64
CA TRP A 340 25.92 15.81 -34.98
C TRP A 340 25.91 17.25 -34.47
N THR A 341 24.75 17.75 -34.03
CA THR A 341 24.59 19.11 -33.54
C THR A 341 25.47 19.36 -32.34
N ALA A 342 26.56 20.05 -32.54
CA ALA A 342 27.53 20.41 -31.53
C ALA A 342 27.24 21.81 -30.97
N LEU A 343 27.27 21.95 -29.65
CA LEU A 343 27.07 23.22 -28.94
C LEU A 343 28.25 23.45 -27.99
N PRO A 344 28.69 24.71 -27.81
CA PRO A 344 29.79 25.03 -26.91
C PRO A 344 29.35 25.05 -25.44
N CYS A 345 30.24 24.64 -24.53
CA CYS A 345 30.11 24.83 -23.11
C CYS A 345 31.36 25.51 -22.57
N SER A 346 31.24 26.78 -22.21
CA SER A 346 32.30 27.55 -21.54
C SER A 346 32.20 27.55 -20.01
N GLY A 347 31.32 26.68 -19.46
CA GLY A 347 31.06 26.60 -18.02
C GLY A 347 29.84 27.43 -17.57
N SER A 348 29.34 28.34 -18.38
CA SER A 348 28.11 29.09 -18.11
C SER A 348 27.44 29.56 -19.39
N ILE A 349 26.19 29.97 -19.30
CA ILE A 349 25.43 30.68 -20.35
C ILE A 349 24.76 31.90 -19.76
N ASP A 350 24.62 32.95 -20.56
CA ASP A 350 23.90 34.17 -20.18
C ASP A 350 22.39 33.96 -20.26
N MET A 351 21.66 34.52 -19.33
CA MET A 351 20.20 34.49 -19.35
C MET A 351 19.65 35.63 -20.20
N PRO A 352 18.84 35.36 -21.24
CA PRO A 352 18.28 36.38 -22.08
C PRO A 352 17.51 37.45 -21.28
N GLY A 353 17.88 38.73 -21.47
CA GLY A 353 17.21 39.89 -20.85
C GLY A 353 17.46 40.04 -19.33
N LYS A 354 18.47 39.38 -18.79
CA LYS A 354 18.87 39.47 -17.38
C LYS A 354 20.38 39.48 -17.27
N ASP A 355 20.90 40.30 -16.37
CA ASP A 355 22.33 40.28 -15.98
C ASP A 355 22.55 39.11 -14.99
N GLN A 356 22.28 37.89 -15.44
CA GLN A 356 22.42 36.67 -14.65
C GLN A 356 22.92 35.53 -15.55
N LYS A 357 23.72 34.66 -14.96
CA LYS A 357 24.26 33.45 -15.63
C LYS A 357 23.66 32.17 -15.07
N LYS A 358 23.54 31.20 -15.91
CA LYS A 358 23.34 29.80 -15.52
C LYS A 358 24.66 29.06 -15.68
N TYR A 359 25.02 28.32 -14.67
CA TYR A 359 26.32 27.64 -14.60
C TYR A 359 26.19 26.16 -14.90
N CYS A 360 27.19 25.61 -15.57
CA CYS A 360 27.41 24.17 -15.66
C CYS A 360 28.05 23.67 -14.37
N TRP A 361 27.87 22.40 -14.06
CA TRP A 361 28.45 21.80 -12.86
C TRP A 361 30.00 21.82 -12.84
N ILE A 362 30.64 21.91 -14.03
CA ILE A 362 32.11 21.95 -14.18
C ILE A 362 32.70 23.37 -14.02
N HIS A 363 31.85 24.39 -13.85
CA HIS A 363 32.34 25.79 -13.68
C HIS A 363 33.38 25.92 -12.55
N PRO A 364 34.49 26.66 -12.72
CA PRO A 364 34.77 27.71 -13.74
C PRO A 364 35.29 27.18 -15.09
N GLY A 365 35.51 25.89 -15.28
CA GLY A 365 35.88 25.34 -16.58
C GLY A 365 34.66 25.16 -17.49
N GLY A 366 34.89 24.56 -18.66
CA GLY A 366 33.88 24.18 -19.65
C GLY A 366 34.16 22.82 -20.26
N HIS A 367 33.14 22.23 -20.89
CA HIS A 367 33.29 20.94 -21.60
C HIS A 367 33.78 21.10 -23.05
N GLY A 368 33.92 22.35 -23.55
CA GLY A 368 34.18 22.60 -24.96
C GLY A 368 32.95 22.31 -25.85
N TRP A 369 33.21 21.87 -27.08
CA TRP A 369 32.16 21.51 -28.03
C TRP A 369 31.67 20.09 -27.80
N LEU A 370 30.38 19.92 -27.58
CA LEU A 370 29.76 18.62 -27.35
C LEU A 370 28.54 18.43 -28.26
N ASN A 371 28.41 17.24 -28.81
CA ASN A 371 27.15 16.75 -29.40
C ASN A 371 26.29 16.09 -28.30
N VAL A 372 25.10 15.57 -28.67
CA VAL A 372 24.16 14.98 -27.75
C VAL A 372 24.72 13.81 -26.93
N HIS A 373 25.56 12.98 -27.55
CA HIS A 373 26.20 11.84 -26.88
C HIS A 373 27.20 12.31 -25.82
N GLY A 374 28.12 13.20 -26.20
CA GLY A 374 29.09 13.78 -25.27
C GLY A 374 28.40 14.60 -24.15
N ALA A 375 27.33 15.32 -24.46
CA ALA A 375 26.57 16.09 -23.50
C ALA A 375 25.86 15.20 -22.48
N LEU A 376 25.33 14.04 -22.89
CA LEU A 376 24.77 13.03 -21.98
C LEU A 376 25.87 12.38 -21.14
N ALA A 377 26.97 11.96 -21.78
CA ALA A 377 28.12 11.30 -21.14
C ALA A 377 28.69 12.13 -19.99
N GLN A 378 28.97 13.39 -20.26
CA GLN A 378 29.56 14.35 -19.31
C GLN A 378 28.52 15.17 -18.54
N SER A 379 27.23 14.89 -18.77
CA SER A 379 26.12 15.58 -18.09
C SER A 379 26.17 17.11 -18.20
N CYS A 380 26.49 17.67 -19.37
CA CYS A 380 26.69 19.11 -19.58
C CYS A 380 25.38 19.91 -19.42
N ASP A 381 25.30 20.83 -18.44
CA ASP A 381 24.10 21.63 -18.23
C ASP A 381 23.93 22.70 -19.33
N CYS A 382 25.01 23.36 -19.76
CA CYS A 382 24.94 24.39 -20.81
C CYS A 382 24.35 23.86 -22.11
N TYR A 383 24.75 22.66 -22.54
CA TYR A 383 24.17 22.01 -23.71
C TYR A 383 22.64 21.87 -23.55
N PHE A 384 22.19 21.38 -22.40
CA PHE A 384 20.77 21.11 -22.17
C PHE A 384 19.97 22.39 -21.90
N TYR A 385 20.54 23.46 -21.41
CA TYR A 385 19.87 24.78 -21.37
C TYR A 385 19.54 25.26 -22.78
N GLU A 386 20.53 25.22 -23.69
CA GLU A 386 20.34 25.66 -25.07
C GLU A 386 19.36 24.76 -25.83
N VAL A 387 19.47 23.44 -25.67
CA VAL A 387 18.55 22.47 -26.27
C VAL A 387 17.12 22.66 -25.75
N ALA A 388 16.92 22.85 -24.45
CA ALA A 388 15.61 23.08 -23.87
C ALA A 388 14.97 24.37 -24.40
N LYS A 389 15.77 25.44 -24.56
CA LYS A 389 15.31 26.68 -25.17
C LYS A 389 14.83 26.48 -26.62
N ARG A 390 15.57 25.70 -27.42
CA ARG A 390 15.23 25.42 -28.83
C ARG A 390 13.98 24.57 -28.95
N VAL A 391 13.83 23.53 -28.11
CA VAL A 391 12.70 22.59 -28.20
C VAL A 391 11.43 23.14 -27.59
N GLY A 392 11.52 23.92 -26.52
CA GLY A 392 10.39 24.53 -25.82
C GLY A 392 9.73 23.59 -24.80
N VAL A 393 9.05 24.19 -23.82
CA VAL A 393 8.47 23.47 -22.65
C VAL A 393 7.39 22.46 -23.07
N GLU A 394 6.54 22.77 -24.03
CA GLU A 394 5.42 21.93 -24.48
C GLU A 394 5.93 20.59 -25.00
N ARG A 395 6.91 20.61 -25.92
CA ARG A 395 7.46 19.37 -26.49
C ARG A 395 8.24 18.56 -25.46
N ILE A 396 8.89 19.22 -24.48
CA ILE A 396 9.54 18.52 -23.35
C ILE A 396 8.46 17.84 -22.49
N ALA A 397 7.37 18.56 -22.17
CA ALA A 397 6.27 18.01 -21.38
C ALA A 397 5.57 16.84 -22.08
N ASP A 398 5.27 16.96 -23.37
CA ASP A 398 4.66 15.89 -24.18
C ASP A 398 5.55 14.64 -24.18
N MET A 399 6.87 14.82 -24.32
CA MET A 399 7.83 13.72 -24.24
C MET A 399 7.84 13.09 -22.85
N ALA A 400 7.82 13.91 -21.80
CA ALA A 400 7.77 13.45 -20.42
C ALA A 400 6.51 12.61 -20.14
N PHE A 401 5.33 13.06 -20.59
CA PHE A 401 4.09 12.28 -20.47
C PHE A 401 4.17 10.94 -21.21
N LYS A 402 4.77 10.89 -22.41
CA LYS A 402 5.01 9.65 -23.15
C LYS A 402 5.95 8.71 -22.42
N LEU A 403 6.93 9.24 -21.67
CA LEU A 403 7.88 8.48 -20.90
C LEU A 403 7.38 8.11 -19.47
N GLY A 404 6.17 8.57 -19.06
CA GLY A 404 5.52 8.13 -17.83
C GLY A 404 5.53 9.12 -16.67
N PHE A 405 5.93 10.38 -16.89
CA PHE A 405 5.89 11.43 -15.88
C PHE A 405 4.52 12.12 -15.77
N GLY A 406 4.33 12.88 -14.69
CA GLY A 406 3.19 13.77 -14.50
C GLY A 406 1.86 13.09 -14.16
N ARG A 407 1.85 11.78 -13.95
CA ARG A 407 0.69 10.99 -13.55
C ARG A 407 1.14 9.69 -12.86
N PRO A 408 0.27 9.05 -12.04
CA PRO A 408 0.56 7.71 -11.52
C PRO A 408 0.84 6.73 -12.66
N THR A 409 1.81 5.84 -12.45
CA THR A 409 2.24 4.89 -13.50
C THR A 409 1.27 3.72 -13.66
N GLY A 410 0.45 3.48 -12.63
CA GLY A 410 -0.52 2.39 -12.61
C GLY A 410 0.05 1.07 -12.10
N ALA A 411 1.11 1.09 -11.31
CA ALA A 411 1.70 -0.11 -10.70
C ALA A 411 0.77 -0.85 -9.74
N GLY A 412 -0.32 -0.20 -9.30
CA GLY A 412 -1.35 -0.81 -8.46
C GLY A 412 -1.20 -0.51 -6.97
N LEU A 413 -0.51 0.57 -6.60
CA LEU A 413 -0.44 1.06 -5.22
C LEU A 413 -1.37 2.27 -5.05
N PRO A 414 -2.26 2.29 -4.03
CA PRO A 414 -3.18 3.40 -3.78
C PRO A 414 -2.48 4.72 -3.47
N GLU A 415 -1.30 4.64 -2.85
CA GLU A 415 -0.48 5.78 -2.45
C GLU A 415 0.49 6.28 -3.54
N GLU A 416 0.39 5.77 -4.75
CA GLU A 416 1.27 6.17 -5.85
C GLU A 416 1.07 7.64 -6.21
N SER A 417 2.16 8.41 -6.20
CA SER A 417 2.16 9.82 -6.58
C SER A 417 2.33 9.99 -8.09
N GLY A 418 1.57 10.88 -8.69
CA GLY A 418 1.80 11.36 -10.06
C GLY A 418 3.01 12.27 -10.17
N ALA A 419 3.58 12.73 -9.05
CA ALA A 419 4.59 13.77 -8.99
C ALA A 419 4.17 15.00 -9.81
N LEU A 420 5.11 15.74 -10.41
CA LEU A 420 4.77 16.96 -11.13
C LEU A 420 5.59 17.11 -12.42
N GLN A 421 4.92 17.12 -13.56
CA GLN A 421 5.45 17.62 -14.82
C GLN A 421 4.92 19.03 -15.04
N PRO A 422 5.72 20.09 -14.83
CA PRO A 422 5.25 21.46 -15.00
C PRO A 422 5.04 21.79 -16.47
N THR A 423 3.98 22.56 -16.75
CA THR A 423 3.63 23.15 -18.04
C THR A 423 3.34 24.64 -17.87
N ARG A 424 3.17 25.39 -18.96
CA ARG A 424 2.75 26.81 -18.89
C ARG A 424 1.38 26.95 -18.21
N ALA A 425 0.43 26.08 -18.58
CA ALA A 425 -0.90 26.08 -18.00
C ALA A 425 -0.85 25.82 -16.50
N TRP A 426 -0.14 24.76 -16.07
CA TRP A 426 0.03 24.46 -14.67
C TRP A 426 0.62 25.64 -13.88
N LYS A 427 1.66 26.31 -14.41
CA LYS A 427 2.29 27.43 -13.70
C LYS A 427 1.37 28.62 -13.57
N GLN A 428 0.59 28.93 -14.60
CA GLN A 428 -0.40 29.99 -14.57
C GLN A 428 -1.51 29.71 -13.56
N GLU A 429 -2.02 28.46 -13.55
CA GLU A 429 -3.11 28.05 -12.65
C GLU A 429 -2.67 27.95 -11.19
N SER A 430 -1.50 27.32 -10.93
CA SER A 430 -1.06 27.01 -9.56
C SER A 430 -0.29 28.14 -8.88
N GLN A 431 0.45 28.97 -9.65
CA GLN A 431 1.33 30.01 -9.11
C GLN A 431 0.90 31.42 -9.54
N SER A 432 -0.07 31.58 -10.43
CA SER A 432 -0.47 32.86 -11.03
C SER A 432 0.71 33.62 -11.66
N LYS A 433 1.65 32.89 -12.25
CA LYS A 433 2.89 33.42 -12.85
C LYS A 433 3.05 32.97 -14.29
N ALA A 434 3.49 33.86 -15.14
CA ALA A 434 3.87 33.51 -16.51
C ALA A 434 5.14 32.65 -16.53
N TRP A 435 5.19 31.73 -17.48
CA TRP A 435 6.38 30.94 -17.75
C TRP A 435 7.50 31.80 -18.33
N ASN A 436 8.71 31.65 -17.84
CA ASN A 436 9.88 32.39 -18.32
C ASN A 436 10.99 31.45 -18.81
N VAL A 437 12.00 32.00 -19.48
CA VAL A 437 13.12 31.23 -20.05
C VAL A 437 13.89 30.47 -18.97
N GLY A 438 14.02 31.04 -17.76
CA GLY A 438 14.70 30.39 -16.64
C GLY A 438 13.99 29.13 -16.18
N ASP A 439 12.65 29.08 -16.30
CA ASP A 439 11.86 27.86 -16.02
C ASP A 439 12.17 26.78 -17.05
N THR A 440 12.26 27.16 -18.33
CA THR A 440 12.64 26.23 -19.42
C THR A 440 14.04 25.67 -19.21
N TYR A 441 15.00 26.49 -18.79
CA TYR A 441 16.35 26.04 -18.48
C TYR A 441 16.37 25.04 -17.32
N ASN A 442 15.67 25.38 -16.22
CA ASN A 442 15.56 24.47 -15.09
C ASN A 442 14.89 23.14 -15.47
N LEU A 443 13.78 23.19 -16.19
CA LEU A 443 13.08 22.01 -16.68
C LEU A 443 13.98 21.13 -17.55
N GLY A 444 14.76 21.75 -18.46
CA GLY A 444 15.66 21.04 -19.38
C GLY A 444 16.70 20.15 -18.71
N ILE A 445 17.02 20.44 -17.44
CA ILE A 445 17.97 19.66 -16.63
C ILE A 445 17.28 18.95 -15.45
N GLY A 446 15.93 18.88 -15.44
CA GLY A 446 15.16 18.20 -14.41
C GLY A 446 15.20 18.86 -13.03
N GLN A 447 15.26 20.19 -12.99
CA GLN A 447 15.26 21.00 -11.79
C GLN A 447 14.08 22.00 -11.79
N GLY A 448 13.99 22.85 -10.79
CA GLY A 448 12.87 23.78 -10.61
C GLY A 448 11.63 23.06 -10.06
N ASP A 449 10.48 23.27 -10.69
CA ASP A 449 9.21 22.69 -10.24
C ASP A 449 9.03 21.21 -10.70
N MET A 450 9.95 20.67 -11.52
CA MET A 450 9.88 19.29 -12.00
C MET A 450 10.14 18.31 -10.88
N LEU A 451 9.19 17.39 -10.66
CA LEU A 451 9.28 16.30 -9.69
C LEU A 451 9.00 14.96 -10.35
N ALA A 452 9.68 13.93 -9.89
CA ALA A 452 9.49 12.54 -10.33
C ALA A 452 9.65 11.57 -9.17
N THR A 453 8.93 10.44 -9.23
CA THR A 453 9.15 9.33 -8.31
C THR A 453 10.21 8.37 -8.87
N PRO A 454 10.93 7.61 -8.01
CA PRO A 454 11.81 6.54 -8.46
C PRO A 454 11.11 5.54 -9.39
N LEU A 455 9.84 5.23 -9.14
CA LEU A 455 9.03 4.37 -9.99
C LEU A 455 8.84 4.96 -11.40
N GLN A 456 8.54 6.25 -11.53
CA GLN A 456 8.46 6.94 -12.82
C GLN A 456 9.80 6.93 -13.56
N LEU A 457 10.90 7.12 -12.84
CA LEU A 457 12.25 7.04 -13.40
C LEU A 457 12.58 5.63 -13.92
N ALA A 458 12.15 4.58 -13.21
CA ALA A 458 12.30 3.19 -13.66
C ALA A 458 11.48 2.92 -14.93
N VAL A 459 10.24 3.43 -14.99
CA VAL A 459 9.37 3.32 -16.18
C VAL A 459 9.97 4.03 -17.38
N MET A 460 10.44 5.28 -17.23
CA MET A 460 11.16 6.01 -18.27
C MET A 460 12.34 5.19 -18.81
N THR A 461 13.15 4.67 -17.87
CA THR A 461 14.35 3.88 -18.22
C THR A 461 13.98 2.60 -18.96
N ALA A 462 12.92 1.90 -18.52
CA ALA A 462 12.42 0.70 -19.19
C ALA A 462 11.93 1.01 -20.62
N ARG A 463 11.19 2.10 -20.83
CA ARG A 463 10.71 2.52 -22.15
C ARG A 463 11.83 2.93 -23.11
N ILE A 464 12.90 3.50 -22.59
CA ILE A 464 14.11 3.79 -23.38
C ILE A 464 14.84 2.48 -23.74
N ALA A 465 15.00 1.59 -22.76
CA ALA A 465 15.75 0.35 -22.91
C ALA A 465 15.05 -0.67 -23.83
N ASN A 466 13.72 -0.77 -23.79
CA ASN A 466 12.96 -1.78 -24.55
C ASN A 466 12.70 -1.43 -26.02
N GLY A 467 13.17 -0.28 -26.51
CA GLY A 467 12.93 0.15 -27.90
C GLY A 467 11.73 1.08 -28.05
N GLY A 468 11.23 1.69 -26.98
CA GLY A 468 10.13 2.66 -27.01
C GLY A 468 8.75 2.02 -26.98
N TYR A 469 8.59 0.90 -26.31
CA TYR A 469 7.28 0.33 -26.01
C TYR A 469 6.71 0.88 -24.71
N ASP A 470 5.39 1.18 -24.70
CA ASP A 470 4.64 1.74 -23.55
C ASP A 470 4.37 0.68 -22.48
N VAL A 471 5.44 0.02 -22.02
CA VAL A 471 5.34 -0.96 -20.96
C VAL A 471 4.82 -0.30 -19.68
N LYS A 472 3.87 -0.96 -19.00
CA LYS A 472 3.30 -0.50 -17.74
C LYS A 472 3.84 -1.31 -16.58
N PRO A 473 4.23 -0.66 -15.49
CA PRO A 473 4.69 -1.38 -14.31
C PRO A 473 3.53 -2.16 -13.68
N ARG A 474 3.81 -3.35 -13.17
CA ARG A 474 2.84 -4.15 -12.44
C ARG A 474 3.46 -4.83 -11.24
N LEU A 475 2.72 -4.90 -10.15
CA LEU A 475 3.11 -5.57 -8.90
C LEU A 475 2.41 -6.91 -8.72
N VAL A 476 1.25 -7.11 -9.34
CA VAL A 476 0.46 -8.34 -9.23
C VAL A 476 0.51 -9.09 -10.55
N ALA A 477 1.06 -10.30 -10.52
CA ALA A 477 1.16 -11.18 -11.68
C ALA A 477 -0.15 -11.91 -11.95
N SER A 478 -0.80 -12.42 -10.89
CA SER A 478 -2.07 -13.13 -10.99
C SER A 478 -2.91 -13.03 -9.73
N VAL A 479 -4.21 -13.22 -9.91
CA VAL A 479 -5.23 -13.31 -8.85
C VAL A 479 -5.95 -14.63 -9.06
N ALA A 480 -5.92 -15.53 -8.08
CA ALA A 480 -6.55 -16.84 -8.17
C ALA A 480 -7.52 -17.04 -7.00
N ARG A 481 -8.63 -17.77 -7.22
CA ARG A 481 -9.50 -18.17 -6.11
C ARG A 481 -8.70 -19.04 -5.13
N ALA A 482 -9.09 -19.05 -3.87
CA ALA A 482 -8.37 -19.79 -2.82
C ALA A 482 -8.15 -21.28 -3.13
N ARG A 483 -9.03 -21.89 -3.95
CA ARG A 483 -8.96 -23.29 -4.37
C ARG A 483 -8.17 -23.52 -5.66
N ASP A 484 -7.87 -22.45 -6.40
CA ASP A 484 -7.20 -22.55 -7.70
C ASP A 484 -5.68 -22.52 -7.50
N LYS A 485 -4.96 -23.17 -8.40
CA LYS A 485 -3.50 -23.10 -8.41
C LYS A 485 -3.04 -21.74 -8.92
N LEU A 486 -2.16 -21.10 -8.17
CA LEU A 486 -1.42 -19.96 -8.66
C LEU A 486 -0.47 -20.41 -9.78
N THR A 487 -0.40 -19.64 -10.85
CA THR A 487 0.46 -19.94 -12.00
C THR A 487 1.52 -18.87 -12.10
N ALA A 488 2.79 -19.27 -12.18
CA ALA A 488 3.88 -18.33 -12.43
C ALA A 488 3.66 -17.58 -13.76
N PRO A 489 4.01 -16.29 -13.82
CA PRO A 489 3.92 -15.55 -15.07
C PRO A 489 4.83 -16.18 -16.13
N ALA A 490 4.32 -16.28 -17.35
CA ALA A 490 5.10 -16.77 -18.48
C ALA A 490 6.28 -15.83 -18.75
N VAL A 491 7.41 -16.40 -19.15
CA VAL A 491 8.58 -15.62 -19.59
C VAL A 491 8.24 -14.94 -20.91
N GLN A 492 8.20 -13.61 -20.90
CA GLN A 492 8.01 -12.81 -22.11
C GLN A 492 9.38 -12.49 -22.75
N THR A 493 9.48 -12.61 -24.05
CA THR A 493 10.68 -12.28 -24.83
C THR A 493 10.52 -11.02 -25.66
N VAL A 494 9.29 -10.60 -25.89
CA VAL A 494 8.93 -9.39 -26.65
C VAL A 494 7.93 -8.59 -25.82
N PRO A 495 7.99 -7.24 -25.81
CA PRO A 495 7.01 -6.42 -25.12
C PRO A 495 5.60 -6.63 -25.68
N ASP A 496 4.65 -6.93 -24.79
CA ASP A 496 3.22 -6.92 -25.10
C ASP A 496 2.63 -5.54 -24.75
N ALA A 497 3.07 -4.52 -25.47
CA ALA A 497 2.69 -3.13 -25.25
C ALA A 497 2.77 -2.35 -26.55
N PRO A 498 1.94 -1.29 -26.73
CA PRO A 498 1.99 -0.47 -27.93
C PRO A 498 3.31 0.30 -28.02
N SER A 499 3.78 0.51 -29.27
CA SER A 499 4.94 1.36 -29.51
C SER A 499 4.59 2.84 -29.29
N LEU A 500 5.49 3.57 -28.64
CA LEU A 500 5.42 5.04 -28.48
C LEU A 500 5.79 5.80 -29.76
N ARG A 501 6.16 5.05 -30.82
CA ARG A 501 6.46 5.57 -32.17
C ARG A 501 7.62 6.56 -32.20
N PHE A 502 8.65 6.34 -31.39
CA PHE A 502 9.91 7.09 -31.52
C PHE A 502 10.69 6.63 -32.75
N LYS A 503 11.42 7.57 -33.37
CA LYS A 503 12.35 7.22 -34.44
C LYS A 503 13.47 6.33 -33.86
N PRO A 504 13.71 5.13 -34.40
CA PRO A 504 14.71 4.21 -33.86
C PRO A 504 16.11 4.84 -33.74
N ALA A 505 16.53 5.67 -34.71
CA ALA A 505 17.80 6.37 -34.69
C ALA A 505 17.92 7.34 -33.48
N ASN A 506 16.83 8.08 -33.16
CA ASN A 506 16.81 9.02 -32.05
C ASN A 506 16.88 8.30 -30.69
N LEU A 507 16.09 7.23 -30.55
CA LEU A 507 16.12 6.43 -29.33
C LEU A 507 17.49 5.75 -29.13
N ASN A 508 18.09 5.25 -30.22
CA ASN A 508 19.43 4.67 -30.17
C ASN A 508 20.48 5.72 -29.78
N ALA A 509 20.36 6.96 -30.24
CA ALA A 509 21.27 8.04 -29.81
C ALA A 509 21.20 8.28 -28.29
N ILE A 510 20.01 8.23 -27.68
CA ILE A 510 19.87 8.32 -26.23
C ILE A 510 20.54 7.13 -25.55
N ARG A 511 20.29 5.89 -26.02
CA ARG A 511 20.89 4.67 -25.47
C ARG A 511 22.41 4.71 -25.56
N GLN A 512 22.98 5.15 -26.68
CA GLN A 512 24.43 5.33 -26.84
C GLN A 512 24.98 6.37 -25.87
N GLY A 513 24.29 7.52 -25.68
CA GLY A 513 24.65 8.49 -24.67
C GLY A 513 24.71 7.87 -23.27
N MET A 514 23.69 7.06 -22.91
CA MET A 514 23.66 6.34 -21.62
C MET A 514 24.79 5.30 -21.49
N VAL A 515 25.15 4.62 -22.58
CA VAL A 515 26.34 3.72 -22.63
C VAL A 515 27.62 4.50 -22.32
N MET A 516 27.80 5.67 -22.95
CA MET A 516 28.97 6.52 -22.73
C MET A 516 29.05 7.10 -21.32
N VAL A 517 27.92 7.35 -20.63
CA VAL A 517 27.93 7.76 -19.20
C VAL A 517 28.65 6.76 -18.32
N VAL A 518 28.50 5.45 -18.60
CA VAL A 518 29.02 4.39 -17.73
C VAL A 518 30.34 3.80 -18.30
N ASN A 519 30.45 3.66 -19.62
CA ASN A 519 31.54 2.91 -20.24
C ASN A 519 32.55 3.81 -21.01
N GLY A 520 32.24 5.11 -21.22
CA GLY A 520 33.14 6.07 -21.82
C GLY A 520 34.11 6.66 -20.80
N GLU A 521 35.36 6.91 -21.19
CA GLU A 521 36.40 7.43 -20.30
C GLU A 521 36.05 8.75 -19.61
N HIS A 522 35.27 9.61 -20.28
CA HIS A 522 34.77 10.89 -19.70
C HIS A 522 33.37 10.77 -19.15
N GLY A 523 32.82 9.55 -19.01
CA GLY A 523 31.49 9.30 -18.46
C GLY A 523 31.43 9.56 -16.98
N THR A 524 30.36 10.24 -16.54
CA THR A 524 30.17 10.60 -15.12
C THR A 524 30.04 9.39 -14.17
N ALA A 525 29.81 8.20 -14.68
CA ALA A 525 29.74 6.95 -13.91
C ALA A 525 30.78 5.90 -14.35
N TRP A 526 31.83 6.29 -15.04
CA TRP A 526 32.88 5.37 -15.54
C TRP A 526 33.50 4.50 -14.45
N ALA A 527 33.70 5.04 -13.25
CA ALA A 527 34.23 4.28 -12.12
C ALA A 527 33.28 3.15 -11.65
N SER A 528 31.98 3.25 -11.97
CA SER A 528 30.96 2.27 -11.61
C SER A 528 30.58 1.31 -12.74
N ARG A 529 31.44 1.23 -13.82
CA ARG A 529 31.17 0.28 -14.91
C ARG A 529 31.27 -1.17 -14.44
N ILE A 530 30.45 -2.02 -15.01
CA ILE A 530 30.54 -3.47 -14.85
C ILE A 530 31.58 -3.94 -15.90
N ARG A 531 32.64 -4.66 -15.46
CA ARG A 531 33.72 -5.08 -16.32
C ARG A 531 33.35 -6.26 -17.20
N GLU A 532 32.49 -7.11 -16.69
CA GLU A 532 31.95 -8.26 -17.42
C GLU A 532 31.03 -7.74 -18.55
N ARG A 533 31.46 -7.91 -19.78
CA ARG A 533 30.77 -7.37 -20.97
C ARG A 533 29.32 -7.82 -21.08
N GLU A 534 29.06 -9.09 -20.76
CA GLU A 534 27.72 -9.69 -20.83
C GLU A 534 26.76 -9.07 -19.83
N MET A 535 27.28 -8.50 -18.75
CA MET A 535 26.51 -7.86 -17.68
C MET A 535 26.58 -6.33 -17.73
N ALA A 536 27.30 -5.77 -18.72
CA ALA A 536 27.54 -4.33 -18.80
C ALA A 536 26.24 -3.54 -18.77
N MET A 537 26.25 -2.40 -18.05
CA MET A 537 25.10 -1.53 -17.91
C MET A 537 25.29 -0.19 -18.62
N ALA A 538 24.19 0.42 -19.01
CA ALA A 538 24.08 1.82 -19.39
C ALA A 538 23.29 2.58 -18.33
N GLY A 539 23.49 3.92 -18.24
CA GLY A 539 22.75 4.67 -17.25
C GLY A 539 22.96 6.17 -17.32
N LYS A 540 22.42 6.87 -16.31
CA LYS A 540 22.58 8.31 -16.16
C LYS A 540 22.62 8.69 -14.68
N THR A 541 23.63 9.43 -14.31
CA THR A 541 23.77 10.05 -12.98
C THR A 541 22.82 11.22 -12.85
N GLY A 542 22.27 11.42 -11.65
CA GLY A 542 21.49 12.58 -11.26
C GLY A 542 21.91 13.11 -9.89
N THR A 543 21.74 14.40 -9.71
CA THR A 543 21.86 15.06 -8.40
C THR A 543 20.69 16.02 -8.27
N SER A 544 19.89 15.79 -7.23
CA SER A 544 18.74 16.62 -6.93
C SER A 544 19.12 17.67 -5.87
N GLN A 545 19.02 18.94 -6.23
CA GLN A 545 19.35 20.01 -5.32
C GLN A 545 18.27 20.17 -4.24
N VAL A 546 18.66 20.02 -2.97
CA VAL A 546 17.80 20.28 -1.80
C VAL A 546 17.87 21.76 -1.41
N LYS A 547 19.07 22.33 -1.48
CA LYS A 547 19.36 23.72 -1.16
C LYS A 547 19.91 24.44 -2.39
N ARG A 548 19.49 25.69 -2.60
CA ARG A 548 20.11 26.53 -3.62
C ARG A 548 21.54 26.86 -3.22
N ILE A 549 22.49 26.56 -4.09
CA ILE A 549 23.91 26.93 -3.91
C ILE A 549 24.04 28.42 -4.18
N THR A 550 24.48 29.19 -3.19
CA THR A 550 24.78 30.61 -3.34
C THR A 550 26.08 30.82 -4.10
N GLU A 551 26.31 32.05 -4.63
CA GLU A 551 27.54 32.37 -5.34
C GLU A 551 28.75 32.24 -4.42
N SER A 552 28.67 32.75 -3.19
CA SER A 552 29.74 32.64 -2.19
C SER A 552 30.06 31.18 -1.78
N GLU A 553 29.07 30.28 -1.74
CA GLU A 553 29.29 28.86 -1.47
C GLU A 553 29.97 28.18 -2.65
N ARG A 554 29.64 28.61 -3.88
CA ARG A 554 30.28 28.10 -5.12
C ARG A 554 31.72 28.53 -5.18
N ASP A 555 32.01 29.81 -4.91
CA ASP A 555 33.36 30.36 -4.94
C ASP A 555 34.27 29.71 -3.89
N ARG A 556 33.73 29.41 -2.71
CA ARG A 556 34.44 28.69 -1.64
C ARG A 556 34.59 27.18 -1.92
N LYS A 557 33.96 26.62 -2.98
CA LYS A 557 33.94 25.19 -3.29
C LYS A 557 33.55 24.32 -2.09
N MET A 558 32.55 24.80 -1.31
CA MET A 558 32.11 24.11 -0.10
C MET A 558 31.67 22.68 -0.41
N SER A 559 32.21 21.70 0.33
CA SER A 559 31.86 20.29 0.16
C SER A 559 30.46 20.00 0.71
N GLN A 560 29.70 19.17 0.01
CA GLN A 560 28.40 18.68 0.50
C GLN A 560 28.52 17.93 1.83
N SER A 561 29.68 17.32 2.13
CA SER A 561 29.93 16.64 3.40
C SER A 561 30.00 17.59 4.61
N GLU A 562 30.28 18.87 4.40
CA GLU A 562 30.30 19.90 5.43
C GLU A 562 28.90 20.36 5.84
N LEU A 563 27.90 20.08 5.00
CA LEU A 563 26.50 20.41 5.29
C LEU A 563 25.88 19.40 6.28
N PRO A 564 24.95 19.86 7.15
CA PRO A 564 24.07 18.97 7.88
C PRO A 564 23.38 18.00 6.94
N TRP A 565 23.17 16.75 7.39
CA TRP A 565 22.63 15.67 6.55
C TRP A 565 21.39 16.10 5.75
N HIS A 566 20.40 16.71 6.40
CA HIS A 566 19.13 17.10 5.78
C HIS A 566 19.23 18.23 4.72
N LEU A 567 20.38 18.90 4.61
CA LEU A 567 20.63 19.95 3.60
C LEU A 567 21.46 19.43 2.41
N ARG A 568 22.02 18.22 2.49
CA ARG A 568 22.77 17.62 1.39
C ARG A 568 21.87 17.30 0.22
N HIS A 569 22.42 17.29 -0.98
CA HIS A 569 21.67 16.94 -2.20
C HIS A 569 21.33 15.46 -2.23
N HIS A 570 20.23 15.10 -2.90
CA HIS A 570 19.92 13.69 -3.13
C HIS A 570 20.77 13.16 -4.30
N ALA A 571 21.22 11.92 -4.16
CA ALA A 571 21.95 11.19 -5.20
C ALA A 571 21.01 10.29 -5.97
N LEU A 572 21.00 10.38 -7.30
CA LEU A 572 20.17 9.57 -8.18
C LEU A 572 21.02 8.84 -9.22
N PHE A 573 20.53 7.68 -9.62
CA PHE A 573 21.03 6.98 -10.80
C PHE A 573 19.88 6.18 -11.42
N VAL A 574 19.84 6.18 -12.75
CA VAL A 574 18.98 5.30 -13.53
C VAL A 574 19.83 4.52 -14.53
N GLY A 575 19.49 3.27 -14.75
CA GLY A 575 20.23 2.45 -15.68
C GLY A 575 19.49 1.21 -16.13
N TYR A 576 20.01 0.57 -17.17
CA TYR A 576 19.51 -0.72 -17.66
C TYR A 576 20.68 -1.65 -18.00
N ALA A 577 20.44 -2.93 -17.96
CA ALA A 577 21.36 -4.01 -18.33
C ALA A 577 20.62 -5.27 -18.81
N PRO A 578 21.31 -6.16 -19.58
CA PRO A 578 22.59 -5.93 -20.27
C PRO A 578 22.45 -4.94 -21.43
N LEU A 579 23.58 -4.54 -22.06
CA LEU A 579 23.55 -3.54 -23.14
C LEU A 579 22.94 -4.05 -24.44
N ASP A 580 23.36 -5.26 -24.86
CA ASP A 580 23.01 -5.80 -26.18
C ASP A 580 21.55 -6.29 -26.23
N ASN A 581 21.03 -6.82 -25.13
CA ASN A 581 19.64 -7.27 -25.00
C ASN A 581 19.05 -6.81 -23.65
N PRO A 582 18.66 -5.55 -23.52
CA PRO A 582 18.18 -4.97 -22.27
C PRO A 582 17.05 -5.78 -21.67
N ARG A 583 17.21 -6.18 -20.40
CA ARG A 583 16.21 -6.94 -19.68
C ARG A 583 15.74 -6.26 -18.39
N TYR A 584 16.66 -5.58 -17.72
CA TYR A 584 16.41 -4.98 -16.42
C TYR A 584 16.64 -3.48 -16.46
N ALA A 585 15.71 -2.70 -15.93
CA ALA A 585 15.87 -1.28 -15.62
C ALA A 585 15.90 -1.10 -14.11
N CYS A 586 16.76 -0.18 -13.65
CA CYS A 586 16.84 0.21 -12.24
C CYS A 586 16.80 1.72 -12.12
N ALA A 587 16.05 2.23 -11.14
CA ALA A 587 16.11 3.60 -10.67
C ALA A 587 16.40 3.61 -9.18
N LEU A 588 17.38 4.40 -8.77
CA LEU A 588 17.81 4.54 -7.38
C LEU A 588 17.82 6.02 -6.98
N ILE A 589 17.32 6.29 -5.79
CA ILE A 589 17.56 7.54 -5.07
C ILE A 589 18.14 7.23 -3.69
N VAL A 590 19.13 8.02 -3.27
CA VAL A 590 19.62 8.07 -1.90
C VAL A 590 19.38 9.50 -1.41
N GLU A 591 18.45 9.66 -0.46
CA GLU A 591 18.17 10.96 0.14
C GLU A 591 19.43 11.49 0.83
N HIS A 592 19.77 12.74 0.54
CA HIS A 592 20.93 13.41 1.12
C HIS A 592 22.29 12.69 0.88
N GLY A 593 22.34 11.84 -0.16
CA GLY A 593 23.51 11.04 -0.55
C GLY A 593 24.56 11.82 -1.35
N MET A 594 24.43 13.16 -1.43
CA MET A 594 25.37 14.11 -2.03
C MET A 594 25.45 14.07 -3.57
N GLY A 595 25.98 13.01 -4.17
CA GLY A 595 26.21 12.97 -5.62
C GLY A 595 25.93 11.64 -6.30
N GLY A 596 25.26 11.69 -7.46
CA GLY A 596 24.88 10.49 -8.21
C GLY A 596 26.07 9.61 -8.61
N SER A 597 27.19 10.20 -9.00
CA SER A 597 28.40 9.48 -9.40
C SER A 597 29.07 8.73 -8.26
N ALA A 598 29.18 9.38 -7.09
CA ALA A 598 29.91 8.84 -5.95
C ALA A 598 29.07 7.85 -5.11
N THR A 599 27.76 8.08 -5.02
CA THR A 599 26.89 7.31 -4.14
C THR A 599 25.93 6.40 -4.91
N ALA A 600 25.09 6.96 -5.80
CA ALA A 600 24.03 6.18 -6.43
C ALA A 600 24.53 5.23 -7.52
N ALA A 601 25.53 5.63 -8.32
CA ALA A 601 26.05 4.80 -9.42
C ALA A 601 26.68 3.47 -8.93
N PRO A 602 27.58 3.45 -7.92
CA PRO A 602 28.14 2.19 -7.43
C PRO A 602 27.08 1.28 -6.79
N ILE A 603 26.10 1.84 -6.07
CA ILE A 603 25.01 1.06 -5.49
C ILE A 603 24.16 0.43 -6.61
N THR A 604 23.79 1.21 -7.63
CA THR A 604 23.02 0.67 -8.77
C THR A 604 23.79 -0.38 -9.55
N ARG A 605 25.11 -0.20 -9.75
CA ARG A 605 25.98 -1.24 -10.32
C ARG A 605 25.83 -2.56 -9.57
N ASP A 606 25.96 -2.52 -8.24
CA ASP A 606 25.87 -3.71 -7.39
C ASP A 606 24.48 -4.36 -7.50
N ILE A 607 23.41 -3.57 -7.51
CA ILE A 607 22.02 -4.04 -7.72
C ILE A 607 21.89 -4.71 -9.08
N MET A 608 22.42 -4.10 -10.15
CA MET A 608 22.31 -4.64 -11.51
C MET A 608 23.11 -5.93 -11.70
N ILE A 609 24.28 -6.04 -11.07
CA ILE A 609 25.06 -7.30 -11.05
C ILE A 609 24.23 -8.40 -10.39
N GLN A 610 23.68 -8.14 -9.20
CA GLN A 610 22.89 -9.14 -8.47
C GLN A 610 21.60 -9.51 -9.22
N THR A 611 20.91 -8.53 -9.80
CA THR A 611 19.72 -8.78 -10.61
C THR A 611 20.00 -9.72 -11.78
N GLN A 612 21.11 -9.50 -12.49
CA GLN A 612 21.50 -10.34 -13.63
C GLN A 612 21.99 -11.73 -13.20
N LYS A 613 22.60 -11.86 -12.02
CA LYS A 613 22.99 -13.17 -11.45
C LYS A 613 21.78 -14.01 -11.08
N LEU A 614 20.80 -13.42 -10.42
CA LEU A 614 19.53 -14.08 -10.06
C LEU A 614 18.67 -14.33 -11.30
N ASP A 615 18.68 -13.38 -12.24
CA ASP A 615 17.97 -13.41 -13.52
C ASP A 615 16.49 -13.78 -13.40
N PRO A 616 15.71 -13.07 -12.51
CA PRO A 616 14.37 -13.47 -12.10
C PRO A 616 13.35 -13.49 -13.25
N SER A 617 13.62 -12.76 -14.33
CA SER A 617 12.73 -12.72 -15.50
C SER A 617 12.90 -13.91 -16.44
N ARG A 618 14.10 -14.52 -16.52
CA ARG A 618 14.39 -15.66 -17.40
C ARG A 618 14.40 -16.99 -16.65
N LYS A 619 14.59 -16.96 -15.34
CA LYS A 619 14.52 -18.12 -14.45
C LYS A 619 13.25 -17.99 -13.63
N PRO A 620 12.07 -18.38 -14.16
CA PRO A 620 10.87 -18.42 -13.33
C PRO A 620 11.17 -19.34 -12.17
N GLY A 621 11.02 -18.83 -10.95
CA GLY A 621 11.25 -19.59 -9.75
C GLY A 621 10.50 -20.91 -9.86
N ARG A 622 11.11 -22.02 -9.50
CA ARG A 622 10.35 -23.26 -9.28
C ARG A 622 9.35 -22.92 -8.19
N PHE A 623 8.06 -22.90 -8.54
CA PHE A 623 7.03 -22.94 -7.52
C PHE A 623 7.43 -24.05 -6.57
N LYS A 624 7.97 -23.69 -5.42
CA LYS A 624 8.09 -24.63 -4.32
C LYS A 624 6.66 -25.08 -4.13
N ASN A 625 6.40 -26.38 -4.31
CA ASN A 625 5.09 -26.98 -4.06
C ASN A 625 4.73 -26.74 -2.59
N ALA A 626 4.47 -25.51 -2.23
CA ALA A 626 3.68 -25.20 -1.07
C ALA A 626 2.30 -25.75 -1.43
N ALA A 627 1.93 -26.84 -0.80
CA ALA A 627 0.57 -27.29 -0.81
C ALA A 627 -0.28 -26.11 -0.40
N VAL A 628 -0.85 -25.41 -1.40
CA VAL A 628 -1.87 -24.39 -1.21
C VAL A 628 -3.17 -25.14 -0.91
N HIS A 629 -3.12 -25.98 0.10
CA HIS A 629 -4.28 -26.48 0.83
C HIS A 629 -4.31 -25.64 2.10
N GLY A 630 -5.30 -24.77 2.17
CA GLY A 630 -5.56 -23.80 3.19
C GLY A 630 -4.93 -24.12 4.56
N VAL A 631 -4.33 -23.10 5.15
CA VAL A 631 -3.65 -23.07 6.45
C VAL A 631 -2.22 -23.63 6.39
N PRO A 632 -1.19 -22.78 6.52
CA PRO A 632 0.13 -23.26 6.92
C PRO A 632 -0.03 -24.06 8.22
N ASP A 633 0.56 -25.25 8.28
CA ASP A 633 0.70 -26.01 9.52
C ASP A 633 1.22 -25.06 10.62
N PRO A 634 0.47 -24.84 11.70
CA PRO A 634 0.89 -23.95 12.78
C PRO A 634 2.23 -24.36 13.43
N ASN A 635 2.71 -25.56 13.16
CA ASN A 635 3.98 -26.08 13.68
C ASN A 635 5.21 -25.76 12.78
N LEU A 636 5.04 -25.11 11.63
CA LEU A 636 6.17 -24.68 10.79
C LEU A 636 6.92 -23.46 11.34
N ALA A 637 6.33 -22.72 12.27
CA ALA A 637 6.98 -21.58 12.94
C ALA A 637 7.96 -21.99 14.05
N GLU A 638 7.90 -23.23 14.54
CA GLU A 638 8.77 -23.73 15.63
C GLU A 638 10.04 -24.45 15.14
N ARG A 639 10.28 -24.52 13.81
CA ARG A 639 11.43 -25.21 13.22
C ARG A 639 12.46 -24.27 12.58
N LYS A 640 12.59 -23.01 13.06
CA LYS A 640 13.76 -22.17 12.72
C LYS A 640 14.25 -21.42 13.96
#